data_3972c628ec96c3224057ca393cff9e8b
#
_entry.id   3972c628ec96c3224057ca393cff9e8b
#
_cell.length_a   1.000
_cell.length_b   1.000
_cell.length_c   1.000
_cell.angle_alpha   90.00
_cell.angle_beta   90.00
_cell.angle_gamma   90.00
#
_symmetry.space_group_name_H-M   'P 1'
#
loop_
_entity.id
_entity.type
_entity.pdbx_description
1 polymer ?
#
loop_
_entity_poly.entity_id
_entity_poly.type
_entity_poly.pdbx_seq_one_letter_code
_entity_poly.pdbx_strand_id
1 'polypeptide(L)'
;MTKRKKTKEPNAPCSQRLRRQQNAALNASAWNRLRQGDQPVAHESDIIEDSDLMTNPYNPTQTQDSDWQDEEVADSLDGDGEEEGNARWVTLDDEVEAEQIDPSIHSTQEQYRLLAKEYNWTILTKELHTWYLTLKLHTKNWLGSNAYDEYTSSHCGCSAQQKKTRPIDMVDLYGQKRQPIEFCKCTHDTVRLLWRGYLAGSPLKPQTAFSLPLLIFHNALWNNCHIGMLPFTTALTEFLEPRSERLCVKGKNHARDLRKPFSAAVDLFRLLENKTDDLMESTLNLTEKDKLAARSCPSCFGPEPPNSSDYPESIRNRLVVCLDGNFQHRHHTKASRDYEALRTPNIFLPNDAVERMTREIRHMETINKPPSQSNRCADAHKAADDKRNESTWKGCDDTGLMGCCCRHDAAISMANIYKSGELRALPLALLKALLTLDPDRPVGVLYDIGCSLKKYIQNRGLLPELMKNTTFGTSIFHAYVHNWTCQLDYNPRLNNGWGLSDGEGLERMWSYLSPLVSPLRYASRNHRLTAIAHRLRHHNTKGIRQLPQWLSRKFKLATKRSRETQAELSQLLSSQNPFKSPGRNYTTKYFKAQWNHQQTFRADHMDEKQEQRDKLIKIYEHQITIDELRQECRESLLDPELDLLSEKEVKKIVKKIENVSKKLIKDAKEAEAMGLGLPSGEENCDKQRLLLLLWNSKNALYMQAVQLHAERQPLLDAKRLGTPLGTELKEKILKAIGNCRPAVQRLIDKRNKLFSEYLSKFPDQKSTNSALYPLNYDEFSSWPLDHQFWNDGLYFQSSAPWAIEPNVRLGINCVLILNRVQEEFQLLAQELARAVGWAIDYYDRIKKTVSELGKRIDLLRIQPEDVELDRFDDLVLYGLSRRNKLRLIRKELRHRQLRHTVLVEEWNPHVLWLAQHCQPSEHRKSMLRDWDNMKKDMELDKASGFVKQPEVDTQLEEAVLGEGADDGEDVDENVISGAHQEENIDDAAGGADIDDEIENGGDDIPVS
;
A
#
# COMPACT_ATOMS: atom_id res chain seq x y z
N MET A 1 -42.01 -41.68 -19.45
CA MET A 1 -40.95 -42.26 -18.64
C MET A 1 -40.53 -41.29 -17.58
N THR A 2 -40.94 -41.63 -16.38
CA THR A 2 -40.97 -40.81 -15.15
C THR A 2 -39.61 -40.67 -14.50
N LYS A 3 -39.17 -39.43 -14.23
CA LYS A 3 -38.00 -39.13 -13.40
C LYS A 3 -38.30 -39.40 -11.93
N ARG A 4 -37.62 -40.36 -11.32
CA ARG A 4 -37.63 -40.61 -9.89
C ARG A 4 -36.95 -39.47 -9.12
N LYS A 5 -37.70 -38.77 -8.26
CA LYS A 5 -37.20 -37.90 -7.22
C LYS A 5 -36.51 -38.75 -6.13
N LYS A 6 -35.26 -38.44 -5.82
CA LYS A 6 -34.59 -38.95 -4.61
C LYS A 6 -35.16 -38.24 -3.40
N THR A 7 -35.82 -39.01 -2.55
CA THR A 7 -36.28 -38.61 -1.22
C THR A 7 -35.11 -38.45 -0.28
N LYS A 8 -35.07 -37.36 0.44
CA LYS A 8 -34.11 -37.12 1.54
C LYS A 8 -34.47 -38.06 2.69
N GLU A 9 -33.46 -38.77 3.18
CA GLU A 9 -33.57 -39.55 4.41
C GLU A 9 -33.72 -38.62 5.62
N PRO A 10 -34.63 -38.96 6.55
CA PRO A 10 -34.77 -38.24 7.79
C PRO A 10 -33.96 -38.91 8.90
N ASN A 11 -33.39 -38.11 9.77
CA ASN A 11 -32.91 -38.37 11.12
C ASN A 11 -31.47 -38.89 11.30
N ALA A 12 -30.55 -37.91 11.54
CA ALA A 12 -29.39 -38.15 12.36
C ALA A 12 -29.81 -38.46 13.82
N PRO A 13 -29.18 -39.41 14.53
CA PRO A 13 -29.55 -39.80 15.87
C PRO A 13 -29.60 -38.62 16.85
N CYS A 14 -30.55 -38.63 17.77
CA CYS A 14 -30.81 -37.55 18.76
C CYS A 14 -29.53 -37.17 19.58
N SER A 15 -28.66 -38.14 19.79
CA SER A 15 -27.37 -37.93 20.49
C SER A 15 -26.37 -37.00 19.77
N GLN A 16 -26.34 -37.02 18.45
CA GLN A 16 -25.42 -36.10 17.67
C GLN A 16 -25.95 -34.66 17.68
N ARG A 17 -27.25 -34.48 17.71
CA ARG A 17 -27.85 -33.15 17.78
C ARG A 17 -27.63 -32.48 19.15
N LEU A 18 -27.72 -33.25 20.22
CA LEU A 18 -27.44 -32.78 21.59
C LEU A 18 -25.97 -32.44 21.77
N ARG A 19 -25.04 -33.28 21.26
CA ARG A 19 -23.59 -32.99 21.29
C ARG A 19 -23.23 -31.72 20.50
N ARG A 20 -23.81 -31.49 19.31
CA ARG A 20 -23.61 -30.26 18.54
C ARG A 20 -24.12 -29.02 19.28
N GLN A 21 -25.24 -29.12 20.01
CA GLN A 21 -25.77 -28.01 20.82
C GLN A 21 -24.89 -27.73 22.04
N GLN A 22 -24.40 -28.77 22.72
CA GLN A 22 -23.46 -28.62 23.85
C GLN A 22 -22.14 -28.03 23.44
N ASN A 23 -21.54 -28.47 22.32
CA ASN A 23 -20.31 -27.93 21.79
C ASN A 23 -20.49 -26.48 21.31
N ALA A 24 -21.63 -26.12 20.71
CA ALA A 24 -21.92 -24.75 20.35
C ALA A 24 -22.06 -23.82 21.58
N ALA A 25 -22.66 -24.36 22.68
CA ALA A 25 -22.81 -23.60 23.94
C ALA A 25 -21.45 -23.39 24.64
N LEU A 26 -20.59 -24.41 24.64
CA LEU A 26 -19.23 -24.31 25.19
C LEU A 26 -18.35 -23.33 24.39
N ASN A 27 -18.40 -23.40 23.06
CA ASN A 27 -17.71 -22.44 22.21
C ASN A 27 -18.20 -21.00 22.44
N ALA A 28 -19.51 -20.79 22.54
CA ALA A 28 -20.07 -19.48 22.84
C ALA A 28 -19.64 -18.94 24.21
N SER A 29 -19.52 -19.82 25.19
CA SER A 29 -19.03 -19.46 26.54
C SER A 29 -17.54 -19.09 26.54
N ALA A 30 -16.69 -19.85 25.82
CA ALA A 30 -15.28 -19.56 25.69
C ALA A 30 -15.05 -18.24 24.92
N TRP A 31 -15.81 -18.00 23.84
CA TRP A 31 -15.77 -16.74 23.10
C TRP A 31 -16.27 -15.55 23.94
N ASN A 32 -17.29 -15.75 24.77
CA ASN A 32 -17.78 -14.67 25.64
C ASN A 32 -16.74 -14.28 26.70
N ARG A 33 -16.03 -15.25 27.28
CA ARG A 33 -14.93 -14.97 28.22
C ARG A 33 -13.78 -14.19 27.56
N LEU A 34 -13.39 -14.57 26.34
CA LEU A 34 -12.36 -13.87 25.57
C LEU A 34 -12.78 -12.45 25.13
N ARG A 35 -14.08 -12.21 24.92
CA ARG A 35 -14.63 -10.92 24.50
C ARG A 35 -14.87 -9.94 25.66
N GLN A 36 -15.19 -10.43 26.86
CA GLN A 36 -15.59 -9.56 27.98
C GLN A 36 -14.43 -8.85 28.65
N GLY A 37 -13.17 -9.16 28.28
CA GLY A 37 -12.00 -8.39 28.73
C GLY A 37 -11.83 -8.39 30.25
N ASP A 38 -12.45 -9.37 30.96
CA ASP A 38 -12.21 -9.53 32.39
C ASP A 38 -10.71 -9.69 32.60
N GLN A 39 -10.10 -8.74 33.31
CA GLN A 39 -8.69 -8.77 33.64
C GLN A 39 -8.48 -9.86 34.71
N PRO A 40 -8.02 -11.06 34.33
CA PRO A 40 -7.71 -12.06 35.36
C PRO A 40 -6.51 -11.59 36.15
N VAL A 41 -6.63 -11.58 37.44
CA VAL A 41 -5.48 -11.54 38.36
C VAL A 41 -4.69 -12.81 38.01
N ALA A 42 -3.46 -12.66 37.55
CA ALA A 42 -2.65 -13.79 37.11
C ALA A 42 -2.22 -14.60 38.35
N HIS A 43 -3.03 -15.59 38.66
CA HIS A 43 -2.65 -16.71 39.50
C HIS A 43 -2.27 -17.89 38.59
N GLU A 44 -1.38 -18.75 39.07
CA GLU A 44 -0.94 -19.96 38.33
C GLU A 44 -2.11 -20.86 37.93
N SER A 45 -3.23 -20.78 38.67
CA SER A 45 -4.51 -21.46 38.38
C SER A 45 -5.26 -20.95 37.17
N ASP A 46 -4.91 -19.76 36.63
CA ASP A 46 -5.62 -19.13 35.50
C ASP A 46 -5.11 -19.58 34.15
N ILE A 47 -3.97 -20.29 34.11
CA ILE A 47 -3.42 -20.86 32.88
C ILE A 47 -4.13 -22.16 32.58
N ILE A 48 -4.83 -22.20 31.47
CA ILE A 48 -5.51 -23.39 30.99
C ILE A 48 -4.46 -24.28 30.31
N GLU A 49 -4.25 -25.48 30.85
CA GLU A 49 -3.39 -26.49 30.21
C GLU A 49 -4.11 -27.07 28.98
N ASP A 50 -3.37 -27.24 27.90
CA ASP A 50 -3.88 -27.85 26.67
C ASP A 50 -4.45 -29.26 26.91
N SER A 51 -3.84 -29.98 27.89
CA SER A 51 -4.30 -31.31 28.30
C SER A 51 -5.69 -31.34 28.93
N ASP A 52 -6.08 -30.26 29.66
CA ASP A 52 -7.37 -30.26 30.36
C ASP A 52 -8.56 -30.04 29.40
N LEU A 53 -8.29 -29.38 28.29
CA LEU A 53 -9.32 -29.19 27.24
C LEU A 53 -9.47 -30.39 26.29
N MET A 54 -8.52 -31.33 26.34
CA MET A 54 -8.51 -32.53 25.51
C MET A 54 -9.16 -33.76 26.20
N THR A 55 -9.42 -33.66 27.50
CA THR A 55 -10.07 -34.75 28.23
C THR A 55 -11.56 -34.79 27.90
N ASN A 56 -11.98 -35.86 27.25
CA ASN A 56 -13.38 -36.12 26.99
C ASN A 56 -14.03 -36.50 28.34
N PRO A 57 -15.12 -35.88 28.79
CA PRO A 57 -15.77 -36.17 30.08
C PRO A 57 -16.38 -37.59 30.21
N TYR A 58 -16.19 -38.45 29.24
CA TYR A 58 -16.76 -39.79 29.20
C TYR A 58 -15.77 -40.96 29.15
N ASN A 59 -14.49 -40.78 29.52
CA ASN A 59 -13.59 -41.92 29.63
C ASN A 59 -12.76 -41.86 30.92
N PRO A 60 -13.22 -42.50 32.03
CA PRO A 60 -12.39 -42.64 33.22
C PRO A 60 -11.55 -43.91 33.09
N THR A 61 -10.40 -43.90 32.49
CA THR A 61 -9.27 -44.78 32.76
C THR A 61 -8.18 -44.59 31.69
N GLN A 62 -7.08 -44.19 32.18
CA GLN A 62 -5.71 -44.42 31.83
C GLN A 62 -4.89 -43.13 31.69
N THR A 63 -4.31 -42.80 32.84
CA THR A 63 -3.13 -41.93 32.91
C THR A 63 -1.93 -42.75 32.39
N GLN A 64 -1.58 -42.55 31.13
CA GLN A 64 -0.22 -42.79 30.67
C GLN A 64 0.27 -41.49 30.09
N ASP A 65 1.48 -41.10 30.54
CA ASP A 65 2.24 -39.96 30.02
C ASP A 65 2.43 -40.12 28.52
N SER A 66 1.44 -39.69 27.76
CA SER A 66 1.62 -39.49 26.33
C SER A 66 2.36 -38.21 26.09
N ASP A 67 3.64 -38.33 25.82
CA ASP A 67 4.45 -37.31 25.20
C ASP A 67 3.66 -36.71 24.02
N TRP A 68 3.33 -35.43 24.10
CA TRP A 68 2.75 -34.68 22.98
C TRP A 68 3.79 -34.68 21.86
N GLN A 69 3.65 -35.62 20.95
CA GLN A 69 4.25 -35.51 19.65
C GLN A 69 3.54 -34.35 18.96
N ASP A 70 4.28 -33.31 18.54
CA ASP A 70 3.83 -32.43 17.48
C ASP A 70 3.48 -33.37 16.31
N GLU A 71 2.18 -33.62 16.11
CA GLU A 71 1.75 -34.35 14.92
C GLU A 71 2.25 -33.55 13.72
N GLU A 72 3.26 -34.11 13.07
CA GLU A 72 3.68 -33.74 11.74
C GLU A 72 2.48 -33.93 10.83
N VAL A 73 1.67 -32.90 10.68
CA VAL A 73 0.86 -32.79 9.49
C VAL A 73 1.85 -32.70 8.34
N ALA A 74 1.93 -33.78 7.59
CA ALA A 74 2.83 -33.91 6.45
C ALA A 74 2.74 -32.69 5.57
N ASP A 75 3.80 -31.88 5.60
CA ASP A 75 4.06 -30.79 4.68
C ASP A 75 4.51 -31.38 3.34
N SER A 76 3.56 -31.78 2.52
CA SER A 76 3.80 -32.12 1.12
C SER A 76 3.23 -31.06 0.18
N LEU A 77 3.43 -29.78 0.51
CA LEU A 77 2.99 -28.66 -0.35
C LEU A 77 4.08 -27.60 -0.50
N ASP A 78 5.33 -27.99 -0.65
CA ASP A 78 6.37 -27.13 -1.19
C ASP A 78 7.00 -27.82 -2.41
N GLY A 79 6.29 -27.70 -3.52
CA GLY A 79 6.83 -27.93 -4.85
C GLY A 79 6.87 -26.57 -5.53
N ASP A 80 8.04 -25.91 -5.51
CA ASP A 80 8.39 -24.93 -6.52
C ASP A 80 8.48 -25.65 -7.86
N GLY A 81 7.40 -25.62 -8.61
CA GLY A 81 7.29 -26.19 -9.93
C GLY A 81 6.14 -25.52 -10.65
N GLU A 82 6.44 -24.51 -11.44
CA GLU A 82 5.54 -24.05 -12.48
C GLU A 82 5.44 -25.14 -13.54
N GLU A 83 4.46 -26.02 -13.42
CA GLU A 83 3.90 -26.75 -14.54
C GLU A 83 2.39 -26.62 -14.50
N GLU A 84 1.83 -25.97 -15.50
CA GLU A 84 0.45 -26.16 -15.91
C GLU A 84 0.28 -27.63 -16.33
N GLY A 85 -0.20 -28.45 -15.44
CA GLY A 85 -0.48 -29.84 -15.69
C GLY A 85 -0.89 -30.54 -14.43
N ASN A 86 -2.22 -30.72 -14.23
CA ASN A 86 -2.82 -31.72 -13.35
C ASN A 86 -2.01 -32.06 -12.09
N ALA A 87 -1.96 -31.16 -11.14
CA ALA A 87 -1.53 -31.47 -9.79
C ALA A 87 -2.54 -32.48 -9.23
N ARG A 88 -2.19 -33.75 -9.33
CA ARG A 88 -2.87 -34.85 -8.72
C ARG A 88 -2.62 -34.68 -7.21
N TRP A 89 -3.63 -34.28 -6.49
CA TRP A 89 -3.59 -34.27 -5.03
C TRP A 89 -3.34 -35.72 -4.58
N VAL A 90 -2.21 -35.96 -3.93
CA VAL A 90 -1.98 -37.21 -3.22
C VAL A 90 -2.88 -37.13 -2.00
N THR A 91 -4.00 -37.82 -2.05
CA THR A 91 -4.80 -38.13 -0.87
C THR A 91 -3.95 -39.07 -0.01
N LEU A 92 -3.71 -38.67 1.23
CA LEU A 92 -3.12 -39.49 2.28
C LEU A 92 -4.14 -40.61 2.64
N ASP A 93 -4.31 -41.60 1.75
CA ASP A 93 -5.23 -42.72 1.94
C ASP A 93 -4.52 -44.02 2.26
N ASP A 94 -3.23 -44.00 2.50
CA ASP A 94 -2.49 -45.21 2.91
C ASP A 94 -1.65 -44.90 4.14
N GLU A 95 -2.23 -44.92 5.32
CA GLU A 95 -1.57 -45.46 6.50
C GLU A 95 -2.46 -45.34 7.74
N VAL A 96 -2.64 -46.50 8.35
CA VAL A 96 -3.10 -46.75 9.70
C VAL A 96 -4.61 -46.55 9.94
N GLU A 97 -5.26 -47.62 10.22
CA GLU A 97 -6.55 -47.72 10.93
C GLU A 97 -6.48 -47.00 12.29
N ALA A 98 -6.35 -45.70 12.27
CA ALA A 98 -6.76 -44.82 13.36
C ALA A 98 -8.27 -44.84 13.37
N GLU A 99 -8.89 -45.22 14.47
CA GLU A 99 -10.32 -45.13 14.71
C GLU A 99 -10.82 -43.81 14.10
N GLN A 100 -11.79 -43.87 13.19
CA GLN A 100 -12.33 -42.72 12.50
C GLN A 100 -13.01 -41.79 13.53
N ILE A 101 -12.22 -40.94 14.14
CA ILE A 101 -12.73 -39.82 14.97
C ILE A 101 -13.56 -38.91 14.05
N ASP A 102 -14.80 -38.69 14.41
CA ASP A 102 -15.69 -37.77 13.67
C ASP A 102 -14.98 -36.46 13.40
N PRO A 103 -14.79 -36.03 12.12
CA PRO A 103 -14.08 -34.80 11.79
C PRO A 103 -14.60 -33.55 12.51
N SER A 104 -15.89 -33.56 12.94
CA SER A 104 -16.48 -32.48 13.73
C SER A 104 -15.92 -32.40 15.15
N ILE A 105 -15.56 -33.55 15.75
CA ILE A 105 -14.96 -33.64 17.10
C ILE A 105 -13.52 -33.15 17.05
N HIS A 106 -12.76 -33.60 16.05
CA HIS A 106 -11.38 -33.16 15.85
C HIS A 106 -11.30 -31.64 15.63
N SER A 107 -12.17 -31.10 14.78
CA SER A 107 -12.25 -29.65 14.55
C SER A 107 -12.56 -28.87 15.84
N THR A 108 -13.45 -29.41 16.68
CA THR A 108 -13.83 -28.76 17.94
C THR A 108 -12.69 -28.80 18.98
N GLN A 109 -12.00 -29.93 19.09
CA GLN A 109 -10.83 -30.05 19.99
C GLN A 109 -9.71 -29.12 19.58
N GLU A 110 -9.39 -29.03 18.29
CA GLU A 110 -8.38 -28.12 17.76
C GLU A 110 -8.76 -26.65 18.03
N GLN A 111 -10.03 -26.30 17.90
CA GLN A 111 -10.55 -24.98 18.21
C GLN A 111 -10.33 -24.61 19.69
N TYR A 112 -10.65 -25.51 20.61
CA TYR A 112 -10.38 -25.29 22.04
C TYR A 112 -8.90 -25.16 22.35
N ARG A 113 -8.06 -25.99 21.74
CA ARG A 113 -6.62 -25.91 21.89
C ARG A 113 -6.06 -24.55 21.48
N LEU A 114 -6.53 -24.01 20.37
CA LEU A 114 -6.11 -22.69 19.90
C LEU A 114 -6.62 -21.57 20.82
N LEU A 115 -7.87 -21.65 21.30
CA LEU A 115 -8.40 -20.69 22.26
C LEU A 115 -7.63 -20.69 23.59
N ALA A 116 -7.31 -21.89 24.11
CA ALA A 116 -6.49 -22.02 25.30
C ALA A 116 -5.08 -21.45 25.10
N LYS A 117 -4.46 -21.75 23.96
CA LYS A 117 -3.14 -21.19 23.59
C LYS A 117 -3.19 -19.66 23.51
N GLU A 118 -4.21 -19.09 22.95
CA GLU A 118 -4.43 -17.65 22.84
C GLU A 118 -4.64 -17.01 24.21
N TYR A 119 -5.46 -17.61 25.07
CA TYR A 119 -5.67 -17.18 26.44
C TYR A 119 -4.38 -17.23 27.26
N ASN A 120 -3.64 -18.32 27.18
CA ASN A 120 -2.35 -18.46 27.86
C ASN A 120 -1.35 -17.39 27.42
N TRP A 121 -1.29 -17.06 26.12
CA TRP A 121 -0.46 -15.95 25.61
C TRP A 121 -0.88 -14.60 26.16
N THR A 122 -2.18 -14.37 26.34
CA THR A 122 -2.69 -13.09 26.89
C THR A 122 -2.18 -12.86 28.31
N ILE A 123 -2.11 -13.91 29.13
CA ILE A 123 -1.55 -13.83 30.49
C ILE A 123 -0.03 -13.69 30.44
N LEU A 124 0.64 -14.60 29.78
CA LEU A 124 2.10 -14.67 29.74
C LEU A 124 2.75 -13.44 29.11
N THR A 125 2.13 -12.83 28.12
CA THR A 125 2.72 -11.67 27.43
C THR A 125 2.89 -10.48 28.35
N LYS A 126 2.05 -10.34 29.42
CA LYS A 126 2.19 -9.27 30.42
C LYS A 126 3.50 -9.44 31.20
N GLU A 127 3.78 -10.64 31.67
CA GLU A 127 5.02 -10.96 32.41
C GLU A 127 6.24 -10.93 31.48
N LEU A 128 6.14 -11.58 30.32
CA LEU A 128 7.20 -11.60 29.31
C LEU A 128 7.62 -10.19 28.88
N HIS A 129 6.66 -9.26 28.69
CA HIS A 129 6.97 -7.89 28.28
C HIS A 129 7.79 -7.17 29.35
N THR A 130 7.45 -7.33 30.63
CA THR A 130 8.21 -6.75 31.73
C THR A 130 9.65 -7.25 31.75
N TRP A 131 9.85 -8.58 31.68
CA TRP A 131 11.17 -9.18 31.65
C TRP A 131 11.93 -8.86 30.36
N TYR A 132 11.27 -8.87 29.23
CA TYR A 132 11.87 -8.47 27.96
C TYR A 132 12.47 -7.07 28.03
N LEU A 133 11.67 -6.09 28.49
CA LEU A 133 12.13 -4.70 28.62
C LEU A 133 13.27 -4.57 29.66
N THR A 134 13.16 -5.27 30.78
CA THR A 134 14.21 -5.29 31.82
C THR A 134 15.53 -5.82 31.26
N LEU A 135 15.51 -6.99 30.62
CA LEU A 135 16.71 -7.62 30.09
C LEU A 135 17.29 -6.88 28.87
N LYS A 136 16.43 -6.37 27.97
CA LYS A 136 16.85 -5.53 26.85
C LYS A 136 17.69 -4.34 27.31
N LEU A 137 17.27 -3.66 28.38
CA LEU A 137 17.98 -2.51 28.92
C LEU A 137 19.21 -2.91 29.75
N HIS A 138 19.19 -4.07 30.44
CA HIS A 138 20.30 -4.59 31.24
C HIS A 138 21.45 -5.11 30.35
N THR A 139 21.12 -5.83 29.27
CA THR A 139 22.07 -6.46 28.34
C THR A 139 22.47 -5.53 27.18
N LYS A 140 22.06 -4.28 27.18
CA LYS A 140 22.23 -3.36 26.02
C LYS A 140 21.71 -3.99 24.72
N ASN A 141 20.46 -4.43 24.74
CA ASN A 141 19.82 -5.11 23.61
C ASN A 141 20.55 -6.40 23.17
N TRP A 142 20.98 -7.19 24.15
CA TRP A 142 21.73 -8.45 23.98
C TRP A 142 23.07 -8.31 23.24
N LEU A 143 23.66 -7.13 23.25
CA LEU A 143 25.00 -6.88 22.74
C LEU A 143 26.09 -7.14 23.79
N GLY A 144 25.77 -6.97 25.07
CA GLY A 144 26.73 -7.11 26.19
C GLY A 144 27.20 -8.56 26.40
N SER A 145 28.35 -8.74 27.02
CA SER A 145 28.87 -10.04 27.43
C SER A 145 27.92 -10.82 28.34
N ASN A 146 27.01 -10.13 29.00
CA ASN A 146 25.96 -10.68 29.87
C ASN A 146 24.66 -11.06 29.14
N ALA A 147 24.65 -11.11 27.80
CA ALA A 147 23.44 -11.38 26.98
C ALA A 147 22.80 -12.74 27.29
N TYR A 148 23.60 -13.72 27.72
CA TYR A 148 23.21 -15.10 28.00
C TYR A 148 23.38 -15.51 29.46
N ASP A 149 23.64 -14.54 30.35
CA ASP A 149 23.74 -14.82 31.78
C ASP A 149 22.40 -15.31 32.33
N GLU A 150 22.47 -16.25 33.25
CA GLU A 150 21.28 -16.78 33.90
C GLU A 150 20.78 -15.85 35.01
N TYR A 151 19.60 -15.28 34.84
CA TYR A 151 18.96 -14.40 35.85
C TYR A 151 18.05 -15.14 36.84
N THR A 152 18.03 -16.47 36.81
CA THR A 152 17.15 -17.34 37.62
C THR A 152 17.45 -17.36 39.11
N SER A 153 18.72 -17.24 39.48
CA SER A 153 19.16 -17.45 40.86
C SER A 153 18.62 -16.44 41.86
N SER A 154 18.35 -15.22 41.42
CA SER A 154 17.86 -14.12 42.31
C SER A 154 16.33 -14.10 42.49
N HIS A 155 15.57 -14.89 41.70
CA HIS A 155 14.11 -14.80 41.64
C HIS A 155 13.39 -16.11 41.95
N CYS A 156 14.11 -17.19 42.20
CA CYS A 156 13.53 -18.52 42.45
C CYS A 156 14.03 -19.10 43.79
N GLY A 157 13.18 -19.13 44.79
CA GLY A 157 13.41 -19.76 46.10
C GLY A 157 12.97 -21.24 46.13
N CYS A 158 12.66 -21.88 44.99
CA CYS A 158 12.17 -23.27 44.96
C CYS A 158 13.28 -24.27 45.41
N SER A 159 12.87 -25.24 46.22
CA SER A 159 13.74 -26.38 46.58
C SER A 159 14.05 -27.28 45.37
N ALA A 160 15.08 -28.07 45.40
CA ALA A 160 15.47 -29.01 44.36
C ALA A 160 14.32 -29.99 43.97
N GLN A 161 13.47 -30.35 44.94
CA GLN A 161 12.31 -31.24 44.72
C GLN A 161 11.18 -30.59 43.92
N GLN A 162 11.11 -29.26 43.90
CA GLN A 162 10.12 -28.49 43.15
C GLN A 162 10.60 -28.15 41.73
N LYS A 163 11.83 -28.49 41.40
CA LYS A 163 12.43 -28.26 40.09
C LYS A 163 12.37 -29.50 39.22
N LYS A 164 12.03 -29.30 37.95
CA LYS A 164 12.06 -30.37 36.93
C LYS A 164 13.00 -29.97 35.80
N THR A 165 13.91 -30.86 35.43
CA THR A 165 14.83 -30.63 34.31
C THR A 165 14.26 -31.26 33.04
N ARG A 166 14.21 -30.47 31.97
CA ARG A 166 13.81 -30.91 30.64
C ARG A 166 14.86 -30.52 29.61
N PRO A 167 15.11 -31.34 28.56
CA PRO A 167 15.95 -30.98 27.43
C PRO A 167 15.19 -29.95 26.54
N ILE A 168 15.86 -28.87 26.20
CA ILE A 168 15.38 -27.81 25.31
C ILE A 168 16.37 -27.63 24.16
N ASP A 169 15.88 -27.54 22.94
CA ASP A 169 16.67 -27.20 21.77
C ASP A 169 16.91 -25.70 21.75
N MET A 170 18.12 -25.29 22.06
CA MET A 170 18.57 -23.90 22.10
C MET A 170 19.24 -23.55 20.78
N VAL A 171 18.67 -22.64 20.01
CA VAL A 171 19.16 -22.22 18.68
C VAL A 171 19.62 -20.77 18.73
N ASP A 172 20.86 -20.56 18.37
CA ASP A 172 21.50 -19.25 18.31
C ASP A 172 22.07 -18.97 16.91
N LEU A 173 22.55 -17.75 16.68
CA LEU A 173 23.14 -17.34 15.41
C LEU A 173 24.38 -18.15 15.04
N TYR A 174 25.18 -18.57 16.03
CA TYR A 174 26.47 -19.24 15.81
C TYR A 174 26.49 -20.72 16.21
N GLY A 175 25.42 -21.24 16.77
CA GLY A 175 25.37 -22.63 17.22
C GLY A 175 24.00 -23.04 17.72
N GLN A 176 23.80 -24.35 17.78
CA GLN A 176 22.60 -24.97 18.34
C GLN A 176 22.99 -26.13 19.24
N LYS A 177 22.22 -26.39 20.27
CA LYS A 177 22.47 -27.47 21.21
C LYS A 177 21.21 -27.90 21.95
N ARG A 178 21.11 -29.19 22.31
CA ARG A 178 20.06 -29.67 23.18
C ARG A 178 20.56 -29.60 24.64
N GLN A 179 20.04 -28.67 25.41
CA GLN A 179 20.51 -28.36 26.76
C GLN A 179 19.45 -28.73 27.80
N PRO A 180 19.81 -29.43 28.91
CA PRO A 180 18.90 -29.61 30.04
C PRO A 180 18.70 -28.29 30.78
N ILE A 181 17.42 -27.83 30.86
CA ILE A 181 17.02 -26.63 31.55
C ILE A 181 16.15 -26.99 32.74
N GLU A 182 16.42 -26.33 33.88
CA GLU A 182 15.60 -26.47 35.09
C GLU A 182 14.38 -25.54 35.03
N PHE A 183 13.21 -26.10 35.24
CA PHE A 183 11.92 -25.41 35.37
C PHE A 183 11.30 -25.67 36.74
N CYS A 184 10.46 -24.75 37.20
CA CYS A 184 9.68 -24.89 38.43
C CYS A 184 8.32 -24.22 38.29
N LYS A 185 7.41 -24.49 39.25
CA LYS A 185 6.06 -23.90 39.20
C LYS A 185 5.97 -22.44 39.58
N CYS A 186 7.05 -21.83 40.19
CA CYS A 186 7.04 -20.44 40.61
C CYS A 186 7.17 -19.45 39.41
N THR A 187 7.58 -19.87 38.26
CA THR A 187 7.84 -19.03 37.08
C THR A 187 7.52 -19.80 35.81
N HIS A 188 6.86 -19.17 34.87
CA HIS A 188 6.55 -19.78 33.58
C HIS A 188 7.80 -20.16 32.80
N ASP A 189 7.75 -21.30 32.13
CA ASP A 189 8.89 -21.86 31.38
C ASP A 189 9.43 -20.87 30.32
N THR A 190 8.55 -20.15 29.63
CA THR A 190 8.91 -19.14 28.61
C THR A 190 9.67 -17.96 29.21
N VAL A 191 9.32 -17.54 30.43
CA VAL A 191 10.03 -16.46 31.15
C VAL A 191 11.43 -16.91 31.56
N ARG A 192 11.60 -18.17 32.01
CA ARG A 192 12.92 -18.74 32.31
C ARG A 192 13.85 -18.83 31.12
N LEU A 193 13.30 -19.12 29.95
CA LEU A 193 14.07 -19.10 28.71
C LEU A 193 14.46 -17.67 28.33
N LEU A 194 13.58 -16.70 28.56
CA LEU A 194 13.88 -15.30 28.33
C LEU A 194 15.00 -14.78 29.26
N TRP A 195 15.04 -15.23 30.51
CA TRP A 195 16.12 -14.92 31.44
C TRP A 195 17.49 -15.41 30.99
N ARG A 196 17.54 -16.37 30.08
CA ARG A 196 18.75 -16.88 29.41
C ARG A 196 18.99 -16.25 28.03
N GLY A 197 18.23 -15.21 27.64
CA GLY A 197 18.36 -14.52 26.34
C GLY A 197 17.67 -15.24 25.17
N TYR A 198 16.71 -16.17 25.44
CA TYR A 198 16.01 -16.93 24.42
C TYR A 198 14.49 -16.73 24.49
N LEU A 199 13.82 -16.73 23.33
CA LEU A 199 12.37 -16.74 23.22
C LEU A 199 11.88 -18.06 22.62
N ALA A 200 10.75 -18.56 23.14
CA ALA A 200 10.07 -19.75 22.63
C ALA A 200 8.71 -19.37 22.01
N GLY A 201 8.33 -20.06 20.96
CA GLY A 201 7.04 -19.84 20.26
C GLY A 201 5.85 -20.57 20.88
N SER A 202 6.03 -21.28 22.00
CA SER A 202 4.98 -22.01 22.71
C SER A 202 4.76 -21.43 24.10
N PRO A 203 3.48 -21.20 24.56
CA PRO A 203 3.22 -20.65 25.88
C PRO A 203 3.51 -21.63 27.02
N LEU A 204 3.25 -22.92 26.82
CA LEU A 204 3.45 -23.97 27.81
C LEU A 204 4.46 -24.99 27.32
N LYS A 205 5.28 -25.50 28.23
CA LYS A 205 6.24 -26.61 28.00
C LYS A 205 7.04 -26.49 26.66
N PRO A 206 7.69 -25.34 26.35
CA PRO A 206 8.44 -25.15 25.11
C PRO A 206 9.52 -26.21 24.95
N GLN A 207 9.75 -26.68 23.73
CA GLN A 207 10.80 -27.65 23.39
C GLN A 207 11.94 -27.01 22.60
N THR A 208 11.70 -25.86 21.96
CA THR A 208 12.70 -25.09 21.19
C THR A 208 12.64 -23.64 21.57
N ALA A 209 13.80 -23.02 21.69
CA ALA A 209 13.92 -21.59 21.96
C ALA A 209 15.03 -20.96 21.08
N PHE A 210 14.82 -19.73 20.68
CA PHE A 210 15.70 -18.98 19.76
C PHE A 210 16.28 -17.77 20.49
N SER A 211 17.56 -17.50 20.28
CA SER A 211 18.23 -16.36 20.91
C SER A 211 17.68 -15.04 20.40
N LEU A 212 17.67 -14.02 21.26
CA LEU A 212 17.26 -12.66 20.90
C LEU A 212 18.16 -12.08 19.77
N PRO A 213 19.51 -12.24 19.79
CA PRO A 213 20.36 -11.83 18.67
C PRO A 213 19.96 -12.45 17.34
N LEU A 214 19.62 -13.75 17.31
CA LEU A 214 19.13 -14.42 16.10
C LEU A 214 17.81 -13.80 15.60
N LEU A 215 16.87 -13.54 16.51
CA LEU A 215 15.58 -12.93 16.15
C LEU A 215 15.74 -11.48 15.66
N ILE A 216 16.64 -10.70 16.27
CA ILE A 216 16.98 -9.34 15.84
C ILE A 216 17.61 -9.36 14.46
N PHE A 217 18.57 -10.27 14.21
CA PHE A 217 19.22 -10.43 12.91
C PHE A 217 18.23 -10.83 11.82
N HIS A 218 17.39 -11.86 12.09
CA HIS A 218 16.31 -12.24 11.16
C HIS A 218 15.39 -11.07 10.85
N ASN A 219 15.00 -10.27 11.85
CA ASN A 219 14.12 -9.12 11.64
C ASN A 219 14.76 -8.07 10.73
N ALA A 220 16.08 -7.85 10.84
CA ALA A 220 16.82 -6.97 9.94
C ALA A 220 16.86 -7.54 8.50
N LEU A 221 17.17 -8.82 8.33
CA LEU A 221 17.15 -9.49 7.02
C LEU A 221 15.74 -9.47 6.39
N TRP A 222 14.71 -9.75 7.17
CA TRP A 222 13.32 -9.73 6.69
C TRP A 222 12.91 -8.35 6.18
N ASN A 223 13.32 -7.29 6.88
CA ASN A 223 13.03 -5.92 6.51
C ASN A 223 13.78 -5.47 5.23
N ASN A 224 14.97 -5.97 4.97
CA ASN A 224 15.79 -5.50 3.84
C ASN A 224 15.82 -6.51 2.67
N CYS A 225 15.93 -7.81 2.96
CA CYS A 225 16.10 -8.86 1.95
C CYS A 225 14.82 -9.67 1.69
N HIS A 226 13.70 -9.41 2.40
CA HIS A 226 12.41 -10.10 2.25
C HIS A 226 12.47 -11.63 2.43
N ILE A 227 13.43 -12.10 3.22
CA ILE A 227 13.65 -13.54 3.39
C ILE A 227 12.42 -14.19 4.06
N GLY A 228 11.84 -15.21 3.42
CA GLY A 228 10.75 -16.00 3.97
C GLY A 228 11.19 -16.90 5.14
N MET A 229 10.23 -17.37 5.95
CA MET A 229 10.53 -18.21 7.11
C MET A 229 11.19 -19.54 6.70
N LEU A 230 10.68 -20.20 5.66
CA LEU A 230 11.24 -21.46 5.19
C LEU A 230 12.66 -21.31 4.64
N PRO A 231 12.95 -20.41 3.66
CA PRO A 231 14.31 -20.20 3.18
C PRO A 231 15.29 -19.83 4.30
N PHE A 232 14.87 -19.00 5.25
CA PHE A 232 15.72 -18.62 6.37
C PHE A 232 16.04 -19.80 7.29
N THR A 233 15.03 -20.58 7.70
CA THR A 233 15.26 -21.72 8.61
C THR A 233 16.04 -22.84 7.92
N THR A 234 15.84 -23.05 6.61
CA THR A 234 16.66 -23.99 5.82
C THR A 234 18.12 -23.53 5.81
N ALA A 235 18.40 -22.30 5.42
CA ALA A 235 19.76 -21.74 5.42
C ALA A 235 20.39 -21.76 6.81
N LEU A 236 19.61 -21.45 7.86
CA LEU A 236 20.08 -21.54 9.25
C LEU A 236 20.47 -22.98 9.63
N THR A 237 19.66 -23.96 9.26
CA THR A 237 19.95 -25.38 9.51
C THR A 237 21.20 -25.82 8.77
N GLU A 238 21.33 -25.52 7.48
CA GLU A 238 22.52 -25.81 6.68
C GLU A 238 23.79 -25.14 7.23
N PHE A 239 23.66 -23.93 7.78
CA PHE A 239 24.78 -23.22 8.40
C PHE A 239 25.17 -23.82 9.76
N LEU A 240 24.21 -24.24 10.58
CA LEU A 240 24.44 -24.67 11.96
C LEU A 240 24.80 -26.14 12.08
N GLU A 241 24.22 -27.05 11.29
CA GLU A 241 24.45 -28.51 11.41
C GLU A 241 25.94 -28.93 11.30
N PRO A 242 26.74 -28.40 10.37
CA PRO A 242 28.16 -28.73 10.30
C PRO A 242 29.02 -28.19 11.44
N ARG A 243 28.50 -27.23 12.19
CA ARG A 243 29.27 -26.44 13.18
C ARG A 243 28.89 -26.71 14.63
N SER A 244 27.74 -27.40 14.85
CA SER A 244 27.16 -27.60 16.15
C SER A 244 26.37 -28.92 16.23
N GLU A 245 25.74 -29.21 17.36
CA GLU A 245 24.94 -30.41 17.56
C GLU A 245 23.74 -30.44 16.58
N ARG A 246 23.58 -31.59 15.89
CA ARG A 246 22.40 -31.81 15.04
C ARG A 246 21.18 -32.06 15.91
N LEU A 247 20.17 -31.21 15.78
CA LEU A 247 18.91 -31.34 16.49
C LEU A 247 17.99 -32.29 15.74
N CYS A 248 17.73 -33.47 16.34
CA CYS A 248 16.87 -34.50 15.80
C CYS A 248 15.51 -34.53 16.50
N VAL A 249 14.47 -34.95 15.78
CA VAL A 249 13.16 -35.25 16.36
C VAL A 249 13.33 -36.38 17.40
N LYS A 250 12.64 -36.25 18.55
CA LYS A 250 12.73 -37.18 19.66
C LYS A 250 12.46 -38.63 19.18
N GLY A 251 13.41 -39.51 19.41
CA GLY A 251 13.32 -40.91 18.99
C GLY A 251 13.52 -41.20 17.49
N LYS A 252 13.88 -40.17 16.69
CA LYS A 252 14.15 -40.32 15.25
C LYS A 252 15.50 -39.70 14.88
N ASN A 253 16.08 -40.13 13.75
CA ASN A 253 17.37 -39.62 13.26
C ASN A 253 17.26 -38.51 12.21
N HIS A 254 16.06 -38.03 11.89
CA HIS A 254 15.90 -36.91 10.99
C HIS A 254 15.94 -35.57 11.71
N ALA A 255 16.40 -34.52 11.00
CA ALA A 255 16.50 -33.16 11.53
C ALA A 255 15.13 -32.61 11.93
N ARG A 256 15.12 -31.80 13.00
CA ARG A 256 13.90 -31.14 13.46
C ARG A 256 13.55 -29.95 12.55
N ASP A 257 12.31 -29.86 12.11
CA ASP A 257 11.81 -28.65 11.43
C ASP A 257 11.75 -27.47 12.41
N LEU A 258 12.50 -26.42 12.11
CA LEU A 258 12.56 -25.19 12.90
C LEU A 258 11.57 -24.13 12.45
N ARG A 259 10.89 -24.29 11.30
CA ARG A 259 10.06 -23.24 10.68
C ARG A 259 8.92 -22.76 11.58
N LYS A 260 8.06 -23.69 12.04
CA LYS A 260 6.90 -23.35 12.87
C LYS A 260 7.29 -22.71 14.20
N PRO A 261 8.18 -23.32 15.02
CA PRO A 261 8.58 -22.70 16.28
C PRO A 261 9.34 -21.37 16.10
N PHE A 262 10.11 -21.23 15.02
CA PHE A 262 10.81 -19.98 14.70
C PHE A 262 9.84 -18.86 14.32
N SER A 263 8.85 -19.14 13.44
CA SER A 263 7.82 -18.18 13.06
C SER A 263 7.06 -17.65 14.30
N ALA A 264 6.67 -18.56 15.20
CA ALA A 264 5.98 -18.17 16.43
C ALA A 264 6.86 -17.33 17.38
N ALA A 265 8.16 -17.62 17.46
CA ALA A 265 9.11 -16.81 18.25
C ALA A 265 9.32 -15.41 17.62
N VAL A 266 9.37 -15.29 16.30
CA VAL A 266 9.43 -14.01 15.59
C VAL A 266 8.18 -13.18 15.83
N ASP A 267 6.99 -13.79 15.77
CA ASP A 267 5.73 -13.08 16.03
C ASP A 267 5.66 -12.60 17.49
N LEU A 268 6.10 -13.41 18.44
CA LEU A 268 6.22 -13.00 19.84
C LEU A 268 7.21 -11.84 20.03
N PHE A 269 8.39 -11.93 19.43
CA PHE A 269 9.40 -10.87 19.46
C PHE A 269 8.82 -9.53 18.96
N ARG A 270 8.15 -9.54 17.82
CA ARG A 270 7.50 -8.36 17.23
C ARG A 270 6.38 -7.81 18.12
N LEU A 271 5.62 -8.71 18.77
CA LEU A 271 4.58 -8.31 19.72
C LEU A 271 5.16 -7.60 20.94
N LEU A 272 6.29 -8.08 21.50
CA LEU A 272 6.95 -7.46 22.64
C LEU A 272 7.53 -6.08 22.30
N GLU A 273 8.11 -5.91 21.10
CA GLU A 273 8.55 -4.61 20.60
C GLU A 273 7.37 -3.64 20.43
N ASN A 274 6.25 -4.08 19.82
CA ASN A 274 5.05 -3.26 19.69
C ASN A 274 4.48 -2.81 21.04
N LYS A 275 4.42 -3.73 22.04
CA LYS A 275 3.99 -3.38 23.40
C LYS A 275 4.92 -2.35 24.07
N THR A 276 6.22 -2.42 23.80
CA THR A 276 7.17 -1.42 24.28
C THR A 276 6.89 -0.05 23.68
N ASP A 277 6.56 0.02 22.39
CA ASP A 277 6.20 1.28 21.75
C ASP A 277 4.89 1.85 22.30
N ASP A 278 3.85 1.01 22.45
CA ASP A 278 2.56 1.43 23.01
C ASP A 278 2.70 1.93 24.46
N LEU A 279 3.53 1.26 25.26
CA LEU A 279 3.84 1.70 26.63
C LEU A 279 4.50 3.09 26.63
N MET A 280 5.48 3.33 25.75
CA MET A 280 6.16 4.62 25.67
C MET A 280 5.24 5.74 25.17
N GLU A 281 4.40 5.48 24.20
CA GLU A 281 3.40 6.45 23.71
C GLU A 281 2.39 6.81 24.79
N SER A 282 1.90 5.83 25.54
CA SER A 282 1.03 6.05 26.71
C SER A 282 1.75 6.86 27.79
N THR A 283 3.03 6.55 28.07
CA THR A 283 3.85 7.30 29.03
C THR A 283 4.02 8.77 28.64
N LEU A 284 4.24 9.04 27.35
CA LEU A 284 4.37 10.39 26.79
C LEU A 284 3.00 11.08 26.59
N ASN A 285 1.90 10.41 26.86
CA ASN A 285 0.54 10.89 26.63
C ASN A 285 0.36 11.46 25.23
N LEU A 286 0.74 10.67 24.20
CA LEU A 286 0.61 11.07 22.80
C LEU A 286 -0.85 10.96 22.34
N THR A 287 -1.35 12.02 21.73
CA THR A 287 -2.63 11.98 20.99
C THR A 287 -2.50 11.11 19.75
N GLU A 288 -3.61 10.71 19.13
CA GLU A 288 -3.57 9.93 17.86
C GLU A 288 -2.83 10.69 16.74
N LYS A 289 -2.94 12.02 16.69
CA LYS A 289 -2.19 12.88 15.78
C LYS A 289 -0.68 12.83 16.05
N ASP A 290 -0.27 12.92 17.34
CA ASP A 290 1.14 12.80 17.73
C ASP A 290 1.72 11.43 17.40
N LYS A 291 0.92 10.36 17.56
CA LYS A 291 1.31 8.99 17.17
C LYS A 291 1.54 8.89 15.66
N LEU A 292 0.67 9.51 14.85
CA LEU A 292 0.87 9.57 13.38
C LEU A 292 2.11 10.39 13.01
N ALA A 293 2.41 11.48 13.71
CA ALA A 293 3.63 12.24 13.48
C ALA A 293 4.89 11.38 13.77
N ALA A 294 4.87 10.60 14.84
CA ALA A 294 6.00 9.76 15.27
C ALA A 294 6.13 8.44 14.48
N ARG A 295 5.02 7.86 13.99
CA ARG A 295 4.98 6.54 13.33
C ARG A 295 4.84 6.60 11.82
N SER A 296 4.33 7.73 11.27
CA SER A 296 4.05 7.89 9.84
C SER A 296 4.82 9.07 9.24
N CYS A 297 4.39 10.31 9.48
CA CYS A 297 5.02 11.47 8.84
C CYS A 297 4.98 12.75 9.69
N PRO A 298 6.13 13.23 10.20
CA PRO A 298 6.21 14.50 10.94
C PRO A 298 5.82 15.73 10.09
N SER A 299 6.18 15.78 8.81
CA SER A 299 5.79 16.88 7.91
C SER A 299 4.29 16.99 7.70
N CYS A 300 3.55 15.86 7.86
CA CYS A 300 2.10 15.85 7.72
C CYS A 300 1.37 16.06 9.04
N PHE A 301 1.82 15.47 10.12
CA PHE A 301 1.10 15.40 11.41
C PHE A 301 1.77 16.16 12.55
N GLY A 302 2.92 16.78 12.33
CA GLY A 302 3.56 17.68 13.29
C GLY A 302 2.70 18.93 13.59
N PRO A 303 3.13 19.78 14.56
CA PRO A 303 2.41 20.97 14.96
C PRO A 303 2.21 21.93 13.80
N GLU A 304 1.11 22.68 13.83
CA GLU A 304 0.84 23.69 12.81
C GLU A 304 1.91 24.79 12.86
N PRO A 305 2.46 25.20 11.69
CA PRO A 305 3.40 26.29 11.65
C PRO A 305 2.80 27.59 12.18
N PRO A 306 3.51 28.37 13.02
CA PRO A 306 2.98 29.57 13.63
C PRO A 306 2.60 30.66 12.61
N ASN A 307 3.13 30.60 11.39
CA ASN A 307 2.88 31.53 10.29
C ASN A 307 1.95 30.94 9.21
N SER A 308 1.14 29.95 9.53
CA SER A 308 0.26 29.30 8.54
C SER A 308 -0.70 30.29 7.87
N SER A 309 -1.12 31.36 8.58
CA SER A 309 -1.97 32.43 8.07
C SER A 309 -1.39 33.22 6.88
N ASP A 310 -0.06 33.23 6.73
CA ASP A 310 0.62 34.00 5.67
C ASP A 310 0.52 33.33 4.29
N TYR A 311 0.12 32.07 4.27
CA TYR A 311 -0.03 31.31 3.03
C TYR A 311 -1.42 31.42 2.43
N PRO A 312 -1.54 31.35 1.08
CA PRO A 312 -2.83 31.31 0.39
C PRO A 312 -3.73 30.20 0.93
N GLU A 313 -5.04 30.48 1.01
CA GLU A 313 -6.05 29.56 1.56
C GLU A 313 -5.98 28.16 0.90
N SER A 314 -5.70 28.09 -0.41
CA SER A 314 -5.64 26.83 -1.15
C SER A 314 -4.58 25.84 -0.67
N ILE A 315 -3.52 26.34 0.00
CA ILE A 315 -2.38 25.52 0.48
C ILE A 315 -2.11 25.68 1.98
N ARG A 316 -2.82 26.60 2.65
CA ARG A 316 -2.64 26.88 4.08
C ARG A 316 -2.89 25.62 4.89
N ASN A 317 -1.90 25.18 5.67
CA ASN A 317 -1.94 24.00 6.53
C ASN A 317 -2.53 22.73 5.88
N ARG A 318 -2.43 22.63 4.56
CA ARG A 318 -3.08 21.57 3.77
C ARG A 318 -2.38 20.24 3.95
N LEU A 319 -3.17 19.20 4.18
CA LEU A 319 -2.74 17.81 4.12
C LEU A 319 -3.11 17.21 2.76
N VAL A 320 -2.16 16.66 2.04
CA VAL A 320 -2.41 15.93 0.78
C VAL A 320 -2.23 14.42 1.02
N VAL A 321 -3.26 13.64 0.71
CA VAL A 321 -3.28 12.19 0.84
C VAL A 321 -3.66 11.50 -0.46
N CYS A 322 -3.18 10.28 -0.64
CA CYS A 322 -3.48 9.42 -1.77
C CYS A 322 -4.27 8.21 -1.28
N LEU A 323 -5.25 7.77 -2.07
CA LEU A 323 -6.03 6.56 -1.85
C LEU A 323 -5.87 5.63 -3.06
N ASP A 324 -5.72 4.34 -2.80
CA ASP A 324 -5.67 3.34 -3.87
C ASP A 324 -5.93 1.93 -3.33
N GLY A 325 -6.41 1.02 -4.21
CA GLY A 325 -6.73 -0.37 -3.92
C GLY A 325 -5.78 -1.34 -4.61
N ASN A 326 -5.18 -2.27 -3.87
CA ASN A 326 -4.33 -3.32 -4.42
C ASN A 326 -4.95 -4.70 -4.27
N PHE A 327 -5.24 -5.37 -5.40
CA PHE A 327 -5.85 -6.69 -5.47
C PHE A 327 -4.84 -7.84 -5.67
N GLN A 328 -3.54 -7.57 -5.61
CA GLN A 328 -2.50 -8.62 -5.65
C GLN A 328 -2.30 -9.27 -4.27
N HIS A 329 -2.46 -8.50 -3.19
CA HIS A 329 -2.34 -8.97 -1.81
C HIS A 329 -3.55 -9.78 -1.37
N ARG A 330 -3.77 -10.93 -1.99
CA ARG A 330 -4.87 -11.87 -1.68
C ARG A 330 -4.47 -12.84 -0.58
N HIS A 331 -5.47 -13.42 0.08
CA HIS A 331 -5.30 -14.49 1.04
C HIS A 331 -6.19 -15.67 0.68
N HIS A 332 -5.64 -16.88 0.69
CA HIS A 332 -6.34 -18.08 0.30
C HIS A 332 -7.17 -18.64 1.46
N THR A 333 -8.46 -18.89 1.22
CA THR A 333 -9.41 -19.38 2.25
C THR A 333 -8.94 -20.65 2.96
N LYS A 334 -8.25 -21.57 2.27
CA LYS A 334 -7.73 -22.81 2.86
C LYS A 334 -6.64 -22.58 3.90
N ALA A 335 -5.98 -21.41 3.90
CA ALA A 335 -4.96 -21.07 4.89
C ALA A 335 -5.57 -20.40 6.14
N SER A 336 -6.84 -20.03 6.10
CA SER A 336 -7.58 -19.46 7.24
C SER A 336 -8.36 -20.53 7.96
N ARG A 337 -8.44 -20.37 9.28
CA ARG A 337 -9.34 -21.17 10.12
C ARG A 337 -10.47 -20.26 10.59
N ASP A 338 -11.72 -20.63 10.33
CA ASP A 338 -12.92 -19.81 10.58
C ASP A 338 -13.10 -19.37 12.04
N TYR A 339 -12.48 -20.06 12.97
CA TYR A 339 -12.55 -19.79 14.40
C TYR A 339 -11.39 -18.93 14.95
N GLU A 340 -10.40 -18.59 14.12
CA GLU A 340 -9.31 -17.73 14.54
C GLU A 340 -9.79 -16.27 14.61
N ALA A 341 -9.76 -15.69 15.81
CA ALA A 341 -10.13 -14.29 16.00
C ALA A 341 -9.17 -13.37 15.26
N LEU A 342 -9.70 -12.48 14.41
CA LEU A 342 -8.87 -11.56 13.66
C LEU A 342 -8.31 -10.47 14.56
N ARG A 343 -6.98 -10.41 14.67
CA ARG A 343 -6.23 -9.35 15.35
C ARG A 343 -5.84 -8.28 14.34
N THR A 344 -6.41 -7.11 14.46
CA THR A 344 -6.17 -5.99 13.55
C THR A 344 -5.03 -5.12 14.08
N PRO A 345 -3.86 -5.05 13.41
CA PRO A 345 -2.78 -4.13 13.79
C PRO A 345 -3.23 -2.67 13.69
N ASN A 346 -2.64 -1.78 14.49
CA ASN A 346 -3.05 -0.36 14.61
C ASN A 346 -3.08 0.43 13.29
N ILE A 347 -2.29 0.04 12.29
CA ILE A 347 -2.31 0.70 10.97
C ILE A 347 -3.52 0.28 10.13
N PHE A 348 -4.19 -0.82 10.48
CA PHE A 348 -5.38 -1.28 9.79
C PHE A 348 -6.65 -0.78 10.48
N LEU A 349 -7.63 -0.35 9.70
CA LEU A 349 -8.96 -0.10 10.21
C LEU A 349 -9.61 -1.40 10.69
N PRO A 350 -10.27 -1.38 11.85
CA PRO A 350 -11.09 -2.51 12.29
C PRO A 350 -12.20 -2.80 11.29
N ASN A 351 -12.54 -4.08 11.10
CA ASN A 351 -13.59 -4.48 10.14
C ASN A 351 -14.95 -3.82 10.44
N ASP A 352 -15.27 -3.62 11.72
CA ASP A 352 -16.52 -2.95 12.16
C ASP A 352 -16.60 -1.49 11.70
N ALA A 353 -15.46 -0.79 11.49
CA ALA A 353 -15.44 0.57 10.95
C ALA A 353 -15.92 0.61 9.48
N VAL A 354 -15.50 -0.36 8.67
CA VAL A 354 -15.96 -0.52 7.28
C VAL A 354 -17.44 -0.92 7.24
N GLU A 355 -17.87 -1.82 8.14
CA GLU A 355 -19.27 -2.22 8.27
C GLU A 355 -20.17 -1.07 8.70
N ARG A 356 -19.73 -0.23 9.66
CA ARG A 356 -20.43 0.99 10.05
C ARG A 356 -20.61 1.92 8.88
N MET A 357 -19.56 2.18 8.10
CA MET A 357 -19.63 3.01 6.90
C MET A 357 -20.58 2.42 5.85
N THR A 358 -20.56 1.10 5.67
CA THR A 358 -21.49 0.43 4.75
C THR A 358 -22.96 0.61 5.18
N ARG A 359 -23.23 0.53 6.49
CA ARG A 359 -24.57 0.78 7.03
C ARG A 359 -25.00 2.24 6.87
N GLU A 360 -24.09 3.18 7.10
CA GLU A 360 -24.33 4.61 6.89
C GLU A 360 -24.67 4.92 5.43
N ILE A 361 -23.92 4.36 4.48
CA ILE A 361 -24.21 4.51 3.05
C ILE A 361 -25.60 3.99 2.73
N ARG A 362 -25.94 2.78 3.15
CA ARG A 362 -27.28 2.20 2.90
C ARG A 362 -28.40 3.03 3.52
N HIS A 363 -28.18 3.56 4.72
CA HIS A 363 -29.15 4.43 5.37
C HIS A 363 -29.37 5.73 4.56
N MET A 364 -28.29 6.37 4.13
CA MET A 364 -28.40 7.59 3.31
C MET A 364 -29.01 7.33 1.93
N GLU A 365 -28.82 6.16 1.33
CA GLU A 365 -29.48 5.76 0.08
C GLU A 365 -30.98 5.56 0.23
N THR A 366 -31.48 5.27 1.44
CA THR A 366 -32.93 5.21 1.69
C THR A 366 -33.55 6.62 1.78
N ILE A 367 -32.76 7.61 2.25
CA ILE A 367 -33.21 9.00 2.40
C ILE A 367 -33.05 9.74 1.08
N ASN A 368 -31.88 9.69 0.48
CA ASN A 368 -31.52 10.35 -0.75
C ASN A 368 -31.43 9.29 -1.87
N LYS A 369 -32.51 9.12 -2.65
CA LYS A 369 -32.47 8.22 -3.80
C LYS A 369 -31.50 8.77 -4.84
N PRO A 370 -30.33 8.11 -5.07
CA PRO A 370 -29.38 8.60 -6.05
C PRO A 370 -29.97 8.51 -7.46
N PRO A 371 -29.66 9.47 -8.36
CA PRO A 371 -30.07 9.39 -9.75
C PRO A 371 -29.50 8.11 -10.39
N SER A 372 -30.30 7.49 -11.27
CA SER A 372 -30.00 6.23 -11.97
C SER A 372 -28.82 6.31 -12.96
N GLN A 373 -28.05 7.39 -12.98
CA GLN A 373 -27.00 7.62 -13.97
C GLN A 373 -25.74 6.78 -13.69
N SER A 374 -25.34 6.00 -14.70
CA SER A 374 -24.07 5.29 -14.75
C SER A 374 -22.90 6.29 -14.77
N ASN A 375 -21.92 6.10 -13.90
CA ASN A 375 -20.77 6.98 -13.79
C ASN A 375 -19.63 6.44 -14.68
N ARG A 376 -19.48 6.97 -15.88
CA ARG A 376 -18.58 6.51 -16.94
C ARG A 376 -17.13 6.30 -16.51
N CYS A 377 -16.60 7.20 -15.69
CA CYS A 377 -15.23 7.07 -15.19
C CYS A 377 -15.08 5.84 -14.27
N ALA A 378 -16.12 5.54 -13.47
CA ALA A 378 -16.14 4.33 -12.64
C ALA A 378 -16.32 3.05 -13.47
N ASP A 379 -17.12 3.11 -14.54
CA ASP A 379 -17.40 1.95 -15.40
C ASP A 379 -16.20 1.63 -16.31
N ALA A 380 -15.45 2.63 -16.76
CA ALA A 380 -14.20 2.42 -17.49
C ALA A 380 -13.13 1.75 -16.62
N HIS A 381 -13.08 2.10 -15.33
CA HIS A 381 -12.16 1.49 -14.37
C HIS A 381 -12.56 0.05 -14.01
N LYS A 382 -13.86 -0.20 -13.77
CA LYS A 382 -14.38 -1.56 -13.54
C LYS A 382 -14.14 -2.52 -14.70
N ALA A 383 -14.25 -2.06 -15.94
CA ALA A 383 -14.09 -2.91 -17.11
C ALA A 383 -12.67 -3.46 -17.28
N ALA A 384 -11.66 -2.81 -16.69
CA ALA A 384 -10.28 -3.29 -16.72
C ALA A 384 -10.02 -4.42 -15.69
N ASP A 385 -10.66 -4.37 -14.51
CA ASP A 385 -10.36 -5.28 -13.38
C ASP A 385 -11.33 -6.45 -13.23
N ASP A 386 -12.65 -6.23 -13.37
CA ASP A 386 -13.65 -7.24 -12.96
C ASP A 386 -13.67 -8.49 -13.85
N LYS A 387 -13.42 -8.38 -15.15
CA LYS A 387 -13.52 -9.52 -16.08
C LYS A 387 -12.35 -10.50 -16.04
N ARG A 388 -11.17 -10.04 -15.62
CA ARG A 388 -9.98 -10.90 -15.51
C ARG A 388 -9.89 -11.68 -14.19
N ASN A 389 -10.60 -11.24 -13.16
CA ASN A 389 -10.35 -11.65 -11.78
C ASN A 389 -11.47 -12.46 -11.12
N GLU A 390 -12.71 -12.47 -11.63
CA GLU A 390 -13.85 -13.17 -11.01
C GLU A 390 -13.63 -14.68 -10.79
N SER A 391 -12.93 -15.35 -11.70
CA SER A 391 -12.64 -16.78 -11.59
C SER A 391 -11.58 -17.09 -10.53
N THR A 392 -10.66 -16.15 -10.24
CA THR A 392 -9.54 -16.31 -9.30
C THR A 392 -9.91 -15.96 -7.86
N TRP A 393 -11.05 -15.30 -7.61
CA TRP A 393 -11.49 -14.91 -6.27
C TRP A 393 -12.21 -15.99 -5.49
N LYS A 394 -12.71 -17.02 -6.16
CA LYS A 394 -13.50 -18.12 -5.51
C LYS A 394 -12.77 -18.85 -4.40
N GLY A 395 -11.44 -18.82 -4.38
CA GLY A 395 -10.61 -19.45 -3.36
C GLY A 395 -10.04 -18.49 -2.32
N CYS A 396 -10.35 -17.17 -2.38
CA CYS A 396 -9.80 -16.15 -1.48
C CYS A 396 -10.87 -15.59 -0.55
N ASP A 397 -10.51 -15.35 0.71
CA ASP A 397 -11.34 -14.62 1.69
C ASP A 397 -10.93 -13.14 1.75
N ASP A 398 -9.63 -12.84 1.86
CA ASP A 398 -9.16 -11.48 1.65
C ASP A 398 -8.80 -11.31 0.18
N THR A 399 -9.42 -10.34 -0.48
CA THR A 399 -9.27 -10.12 -1.94
C THR A 399 -8.29 -9.01 -2.27
N GLY A 400 -7.83 -8.25 -1.27
CA GLY A 400 -6.90 -7.16 -1.46
C GLY A 400 -6.71 -6.26 -0.24
N LEU A 401 -6.11 -5.11 -0.49
CA LEU A 401 -5.89 -4.04 0.47
C LEU A 401 -6.38 -2.71 -0.12
N MET A 402 -6.95 -1.84 0.71
CA MET A 402 -7.16 -0.42 0.38
C MET A 402 -6.24 0.42 1.26
N GLY A 403 -5.48 1.32 0.68
CA GLY A 403 -4.48 2.12 1.38
C GLY A 403 -4.80 3.60 1.42
N CYS A 404 -4.22 4.28 2.43
CA CYS A 404 -4.12 5.72 2.52
C CYS A 404 -2.68 6.09 2.90
N CYS A 405 -2.02 6.91 2.09
CA CYS A 405 -0.69 7.46 2.37
C CYS A 405 -0.68 8.98 2.19
N CYS A 406 0.33 9.66 2.75
CA CYS A 406 0.53 11.09 2.47
C CYS A 406 1.38 11.30 1.21
N ARG A 407 1.51 12.56 0.77
CA ARG A 407 2.37 12.91 -0.38
C ARG A 407 3.87 12.61 -0.20
N HIS A 408 4.31 12.26 1.00
CA HIS A 408 5.68 11.81 1.33
C HIS A 408 5.81 10.28 1.27
N ASP A 409 4.85 9.58 0.68
CA ASP A 409 4.77 8.12 0.57
C ASP A 409 4.70 7.39 1.93
N ALA A 410 4.38 8.09 3.02
CA ALA A 410 4.23 7.47 4.33
C ALA A 410 2.82 6.85 4.49
N ALA A 411 2.76 5.57 4.86
CA ALA A 411 1.51 4.88 5.14
C ALA A 411 0.83 5.50 6.37
N ILE A 412 -0.44 5.89 6.23
CA ILE A 412 -1.27 6.45 7.31
C ILE A 412 -2.17 5.36 7.86
N SER A 413 -2.96 4.73 7.01
CA SER A 413 -3.91 3.68 7.40
C SER A 413 -4.22 2.76 6.22
N MET A 414 -4.63 1.52 6.54
CA MET A 414 -5.00 0.48 5.60
C MET A 414 -6.36 -0.09 5.95
N ALA A 415 -7.08 -0.60 4.96
CA ALA A 415 -8.26 -1.44 5.16
C ALA A 415 -8.07 -2.76 4.42
N ASN A 416 -8.41 -3.85 5.07
CA ASN A 416 -8.40 -5.17 4.46
C ASN A 416 -9.68 -5.37 3.65
N ILE A 417 -9.56 -5.79 2.39
CA ILE A 417 -10.73 -6.05 1.52
C ILE A 417 -11.13 -7.51 1.70
N TYR A 418 -12.33 -7.74 2.25
CA TYR A 418 -12.83 -9.08 2.57
C TYR A 418 -13.97 -9.48 1.63
N LYS A 419 -13.77 -10.57 0.89
CA LYS A 419 -14.78 -11.18 -0.02
C LYS A 419 -15.52 -10.17 -0.92
N SER A 420 -14.86 -9.12 -1.33
CA SER A 420 -15.46 -8.06 -2.14
C SER A 420 -14.44 -7.47 -3.11
N GLY A 421 -14.93 -6.70 -4.09
CA GLY A 421 -14.11 -5.79 -4.86
C GLY A 421 -13.91 -4.44 -4.16
N GLU A 422 -13.57 -3.42 -4.91
CA GLU A 422 -13.35 -2.06 -4.41
C GLU A 422 -14.66 -1.35 -4.05
N LEU A 423 -15.17 -1.67 -2.85
CA LEU A 423 -16.38 -1.03 -2.34
C LEU A 423 -16.12 0.41 -1.93
N ARG A 424 -17.04 1.32 -2.27
CA ARG A 424 -16.98 2.74 -1.86
C ARG A 424 -16.90 2.96 -0.34
N ALA A 425 -17.35 2.00 0.44
CA ALA A 425 -17.24 2.04 1.90
C ALA A 425 -15.79 2.03 2.39
N LEU A 426 -14.86 1.42 1.66
CA LEU A 426 -13.44 1.30 2.05
C LEU A 426 -12.74 2.67 2.05
N PRO A 427 -12.64 3.41 0.92
CA PRO A 427 -12.03 4.73 0.91
C PRO A 427 -12.78 5.70 1.83
N LEU A 428 -14.11 5.61 1.96
CA LEU A 428 -14.87 6.48 2.86
C LEU A 428 -14.61 6.21 4.34
N ALA A 429 -14.42 4.93 4.74
CA ALA A 429 -14.05 4.59 6.11
C ALA A 429 -12.65 5.10 6.47
N LEU A 430 -11.67 4.98 5.54
CA LEU A 430 -10.32 5.53 5.72
C LEU A 430 -10.34 7.05 5.85
N LEU A 431 -11.08 7.74 4.97
CA LEU A 431 -11.23 9.20 5.02
C LEU A 431 -11.95 9.65 6.29
N LYS A 432 -13.02 8.99 6.69
CA LYS A 432 -13.74 9.32 7.93
C LYS A 432 -12.82 9.25 9.14
N ALA A 433 -12.03 8.16 9.26
CA ALA A 433 -11.07 7.99 10.34
C ALA A 433 -10.02 9.12 10.34
N LEU A 434 -9.46 9.46 9.18
CA LEU A 434 -8.46 10.52 9.03
C LEU A 434 -9.03 11.91 9.34
N LEU A 435 -10.16 12.27 8.74
CA LEU A 435 -10.77 13.59 8.89
C LEU A 435 -11.30 13.86 10.30
N THR A 436 -11.65 12.81 11.03
CA THR A 436 -12.10 12.94 12.44
C THR A 436 -10.95 13.35 13.38
N LEU A 437 -9.68 13.11 13.00
CA LEU A 437 -8.51 13.50 13.81
C LEU A 437 -8.28 15.02 13.85
N ASP A 438 -8.60 15.73 12.77
CA ASP A 438 -8.40 17.17 12.63
C ASP A 438 -9.48 17.74 11.66
N PRO A 439 -10.74 17.91 12.13
CA PRO A 439 -11.89 18.21 11.25
C PRO A 439 -11.78 19.54 10.51
N ASP A 440 -11.09 20.53 11.10
CA ASP A 440 -10.97 21.86 10.55
C ASP A 440 -9.83 22.00 9.52
N ARG A 441 -8.96 21.00 9.44
CA ARG A 441 -7.80 21.03 8.57
C ARG A 441 -8.18 20.81 7.11
N PRO A 442 -7.70 21.65 6.16
CA PRO A 442 -7.90 21.41 4.73
C PRO A 442 -7.20 20.13 4.26
N VAL A 443 -7.95 19.24 3.61
CA VAL A 443 -7.43 17.96 3.09
C VAL A 443 -7.63 17.89 1.58
N GLY A 444 -6.56 17.57 0.87
CA GLY A 444 -6.57 17.20 -0.54
C GLY A 444 -6.48 15.68 -0.69
N VAL A 445 -7.44 15.08 -1.39
CA VAL A 445 -7.51 13.63 -1.64
C VAL A 445 -7.23 13.36 -3.10
N LEU A 446 -6.14 12.67 -3.40
CA LEU A 446 -5.80 12.15 -4.73
C LEU A 446 -6.21 10.69 -4.80
N TYR A 447 -7.05 10.36 -5.76
CA TYR A 447 -7.58 9.02 -5.97
C TYR A 447 -7.95 8.84 -7.44
N ASP A 448 -7.60 7.72 -8.06
CA ASP A 448 -7.81 7.51 -9.50
C ASP A 448 -9.21 7.83 -9.96
N ILE A 449 -10.21 7.47 -9.16
CA ILE A 449 -11.61 7.78 -9.38
C ILE A 449 -12.14 8.85 -8.42
N GLY A 450 -11.28 9.80 -8.01
CA GLY A 450 -11.62 10.89 -7.10
C GLY A 450 -12.79 11.73 -7.57
N CYS A 451 -12.92 11.97 -8.88
CA CYS A 451 -14.06 12.65 -9.50
C CYS A 451 -15.39 11.90 -9.24
N SER A 452 -15.37 10.59 -9.36
CA SER A 452 -16.51 9.70 -9.12
C SER A 452 -16.85 9.59 -7.62
N LEU A 453 -15.83 9.51 -6.76
CA LEU A 453 -16.01 9.44 -5.32
C LEU A 453 -16.65 10.72 -4.78
N LYS A 454 -16.19 11.91 -5.24
CA LYS A 454 -16.80 13.20 -4.87
C LYS A 454 -18.28 13.27 -5.24
N LYS A 455 -18.62 12.93 -6.50
CA LYS A 455 -20.03 12.88 -6.95
C LYS A 455 -20.87 11.88 -6.14
N TYR A 456 -20.28 10.72 -5.81
CA TYR A 456 -20.93 9.69 -4.98
C TYR A 456 -21.31 10.21 -3.59
N ILE A 457 -20.38 10.92 -2.94
CA ILE A 457 -20.56 11.53 -1.62
C ILE A 457 -21.66 12.61 -1.68
N GLN A 458 -21.56 13.52 -2.65
CA GLN A 458 -22.49 14.65 -2.81
C GLN A 458 -23.92 14.19 -3.07
N ASN A 459 -24.10 13.23 -3.99
CA ASN A 459 -25.42 12.72 -4.36
C ASN A 459 -26.14 11.98 -3.20
N ARG A 460 -25.41 11.52 -2.21
CA ARG A 460 -25.95 10.82 -1.03
C ARG A 460 -25.95 11.66 0.24
N GLY A 461 -25.32 12.83 0.21
CA GLY A 461 -25.18 13.68 1.40
C GLY A 461 -24.34 13.02 2.51
N LEU A 462 -23.29 12.25 2.13
CA LEU A 462 -22.43 11.55 3.08
C LEU A 462 -21.44 12.51 3.74
N LEU A 463 -21.22 12.37 5.04
CA LEU A 463 -20.19 13.03 5.82
C LEU A 463 -20.14 14.59 5.59
N PRO A 464 -21.27 15.30 5.62
CA PRO A 464 -21.35 16.71 5.15
C PRO A 464 -20.40 17.63 5.91
N GLU A 465 -20.24 17.47 7.22
CA GLU A 465 -19.36 18.35 8.02
C GLU A 465 -17.87 18.09 7.71
N LEU A 466 -17.46 16.84 7.54
CA LEU A 466 -16.08 16.48 7.24
C LEU A 466 -15.68 16.84 5.80
N MET A 467 -16.64 16.93 4.89
CA MET A 467 -16.39 17.24 3.49
C MET A 467 -16.23 18.75 3.18
N LYS A 468 -16.57 19.64 4.12
CA LYS A 468 -16.45 21.10 3.93
C LYS A 468 -15.04 21.54 3.53
N ASN A 469 -14.02 20.97 4.20
CA ASN A 469 -12.61 21.30 4.00
C ASN A 469 -11.87 20.29 3.10
N THR A 470 -12.61 19.39 2.41
CA THR A 470 -12.02 18.33 1.61
C THR A 470 -12.15 18.63 0.11
N THR A 471 -11.03 18.54 -0.60
CA THR A 471 -11.00 18.66 -2.06
C THR A 471 -10.50 17.35 -2.68
N PHE A 472 -11.03 17.01 -3.86
CA PHE A 472 -10.67 15.78 -4.56
C PHE A 472 -9.92 16.10 -5.85
N GLY A 473 -8.93 15.27 -6.16
CA GLY A 473 -8.23 15.24 -7.43
C GLY A 473 -8.05 13.78 -7.89
N THR A 474 -7.58 13.62 -9.12
CA THR A 474 -7.13 12.33 -9.67
C THR A 474 -5.60 12.24 -9.53
N SER A 475 -5.04 11.03 -9.43
CA SER A 475 -3.59 10.86 -9.61
C SER A 475 -3.18 11.33 -11.02
N ILE A 476 -1.95 11.79 -11.18
CA ILE A 476 -1.53 12.43 -12.45
C ILE A 476 -1.55 11.43 -13.58
N PHE A 477 -1.03 10.24 -13.35
CA PHE A 477 -0.95 9.18 -14.35
C PHE A 477 -2.35 8.80 -14.88
N HIS A 478 -3.32 8.69 -13.97
CA HIS A 478 -4.70 8.35 -14.31
C HIS A 478 -5.54 9.57 -14.77
N ALA A 479 -5.12 10.80 -14.45
CA ALA A 479 -5.86 12.00 -14.86
C ALA A 479 -6.13 12.05 -16.38
N TYR A 480 -5.17 11.57 -17.16
CA TYR A 480 -5.26 11.58 -18.61
C TYR A 480 -6.24 10.54 -19.19
N VAL A 481 -6.59 9.51 -18.43
CA VAL A 481 -7.61 8.52 -18.83
C VAL A 481 -9.03 9.07 -18.74
N HIS A 482 -9.20 10.08 -17.89
CA HIS A 482 -10.49 10.73 -17.70
C HIS A 482 -10.87 11.61 -18.89
N ASN A 483 -12.17 11.84 -19.08
CA ASN A 483 -12.64 12.77 -20.07
C ASN A 483 -12.10 14.20 -19.81
N TRP A 484 -12.04 15.01 -20.86
CA TRP A 484 -11.49 16.38 -20.79
C TRP A 484 -12.09 17.24 -19.66
N THR A 485 -13.39 17.14 -19.41
CA THR A 485 -14.06 17.89 -18.34
C THR A 485 -13.58 17.47 -16.95
N CYS A 486 -13.40 16.16 -16.72
CA CYS A 486 -12.79 15.68 -15.49
C CYS A 486 -11.34 16.13 -15.33
N GLN A 487 -10.57 16.15 -16.43
CA GLN A 487 -9.18 16.65 -16.36
C GLN A 487 -9.13 18.11 -15.92
N LEU A 488 -9.99 18.97 -16.45
CA LEU A 488 -10.03 20.37 -16.04
C LEU A 488 -10.36 20.56 -14.56
N ASP A 489 -11.23 19.70 -13.99
CA ASP A 489 -11.68 19.82 -12.59
C ASP A 489 -10.79 19.13 -11.58
N TYR A 490 -10.20 18.01 -11.95
CA TYR A 490 -9.60 17.08 -11.00
C TYR A 490 -8.11 16.81 -11.24
N ASN A 491 -7.53 17.29 -12.38
CA ASN A 491 -6.09 17.14 -12.58
C ASN A 491 -5.32 18.10 -11.64
N PRO A 492 -4.44 17.60 -10.76
CA PRO A 492 -3.73 18.42 -9.79
C PRO A 492 -2.75 19.43 -10.44
N ARG A 493 -2.31 19.19 -11.69
CA ARG A 493 -1.46 20.14 -12.41
C ARG A 493 -2.24 21.37 -12.90
N LEU A 494 -3.54 21.23 -13.13
CA LEU A 494 -4.40 22.29 -13.65
C LEU A 494 -5.08 23.08 -12.52
N ASN A 495 -5.17 22.50 -11.32
CA ASN A 495 -5.94 23.06 -10.20
C ASN A 495 -5.03 23.50 -9.05
N ASN A 496 -5.51 24.47 -8.26
CA ASN A 496 -4.78 25.05 -7.13
C ASN A 496 -4.78 24.12 -5.91
N GLY A 497 -3.75 24.27 -5.07
CA GLY A 497 -3.69 23.59 -3.79
C GLY A 497 -2.95 22.25 -3.79
N TRP A 498 -2.34 21.86 -4.90
CA TRP A 498 -1.69 20.55 -5.05
C TRP A 498 -0.16 20.62 -5.15
N GLY A 499 0.39 21.81 -5.45
CA GLY A 499 1.80 21.94 -5.75
C GLY A 499 2.21 20.99 -6.89
N LEU A 500 3.30 20.26 -6.69
CA LEU A 500 3.77 19.22 -7.62
C LEU A 500 3.43 17.80 -7.14
N SER A 501 2.44 17.60 -6.25
CA SER A 501 1.99 16.27 -5.83
C SER A 501 1.49 15.46 -7.02
N ASP A 502 1.91 14.18 -7.08
CA ASP A 502 1.60 13.28 -8.20
C ASP A 502 0.40 12.34 -7.96
N GLY A 503 0.14 11.98 -6.71
CA GLY A 503 -0.91 11.02 -6.38
C GLY A 503 -0.48 9.55 -6.41
N GLU A 504 0.78 9.25 -6.77
CA GLU A 504 1.29 7.91 -7.03
C GLU A 504 1.98 7.25 -5.81
N GLY A 505 1.81 7.84 -4.62
CA GLY A 505 2.47 7.35 -3.39
C GLY A 505 2.12 5.91 -3.05
N LEU A 506 0.87 5.49 -3.28
CA LEU A 506 0.45 4.11 -3.02
C LEU A 506 0.98 3.13 -4.06
N GLU A 507 1.12 3.50 -5.32
CA GLU A 507 1.75 2.65 -6.33
C GLU A 507 3.20 2.33 -5.95
N ARG A 508 3.96 3.33 -5.49
CA ARG A 508 5.33 3.12 -4.96
C ARG A 508 5.33 2.22 -3.71
N MET A 509 4.32 2.35 -2.86
CA MET A 509 4.15 1.51 -1.67
C MET A 509 3.76 0.07 -2.03
N TRP A 510 2.89 -0.14 -3.02
CA TRP A 510 2.54 -1.47 -3.53
C TRP A 510 3.77 -2.18 -4.12
N SER A 511 4.61 -1.45 -4.86
CA SER A 511 5.89 -1.96 -5.32
C SER A 511 6.79 -2.40 -4.15
N TYR A 512 6.88 -1.60 -3.08
CA TYR A 512 7.62 -1.94 -1.87
C TYR A 512 7.06 -3.18 -1.13
N LEU A 513 5.76 -3.42 -1.19
CA LEU A 513 5.09 -4.57 -0.58
C LEU A 513 5.04 -5.80 -1.51
N SER A 514 5.31 -5.67 -2.80
CA SER A 514 5.16 -6.74 -3.79
C SER A 514 5.88 -8.05 -3.46
N PRO A 515 7.10 -8.04 -2.82
CA PRO A 515 7.76 -9.28 -2.42
C PRO A 515 6.99 -10.11 -1.38
N LEU A 516 6.02 -9.50 -0.70
CA LEU A 516 5.19 -10.19 0.30
C LEU A 516 3.92 -10.83 -0.29
N VAL A 517 3.61 -10.59 -1.56
CA VAL A 517 2.38 -11.10 -2.21
C VAL A 517 2.32 -12.64 -2.18
N SER A 518 3.36 -13.29 -2.68
CA SER A 518 3.42 -14.75 -2.75
C SER A 518 3.51 -15.41 -1.37
N PRO A 519 4.46 -15.03 -0.48
CA PRO A 519 4.60 -15.70 0.81
C PRO A 519 3.39 -15.51 1.74
N LEU A 520 2.68 -14.38 1.66
CA LEU A 520 1.54 -14.12 2.55
C LEU A 520 0.20 -14.62 2.03
N ARG A 521 0.13 -15.10 0.80
CA ARG A 521 -1.10 -15.65 0.21
C ARG A 521 -1.62 -16.88 0.96
N TYR A 522 -0.72 -17.70 1.50
CA TYR A 522 -1.00 -18.95 2.21
C TYR A 522 -0.63 -18.88 3.70
N ALA A 523 -0.29 -17.72 4.22
CA ALA A 523 -0.11 -17.51 5.66
C ALA A 523 -1.47 -17.44 6.38
N SER A 524 -1.52 -17.53 7.72
CA SER A 524 -2.76 -17.21 8.44
C SER A 524 -3.11 -15.73 8.28
N ARG A 525 -4.39 -15.37 8.37
CA ARG A 525 -4.85 -13.98 8.21
C ARG A 525 -4.16 -13.04 9.21
N ASN A 526 -4.01 -13.49 10.47
CA ASN A 526 -3.33 -12.70 11.49
C ASN A 526 -1.86 -12.47 11.16
N HIS A 527 -1.15 -13.50 10.73
CA HIS A 527 0.25 -13.39 10.30
C HIS A 527 0.39 -12.46 9.09
N ARG A 528 -0.51 -12.58 8.09
CA ARG A 528 -0.52 -11.70 6.91
C ARG A 528 -0.66 -10.23 7.30
N LEU A 529 -1.66 -9.87 8.10
CA LEU A 529 -1.89 -8.47 8.50
C LEU A 529 -0.73 -7.93 9.35
N THR A 530 -0.22 -8.73 10.29
CA THR A 530 0.91 -8.35 11.15
C THR A 530 2.19 -8.16 10.33
N ALA A 531 2.47 -9.03 9.36
CA ALA A 531 3.64 -8.92 8.49
C ALA A 531 3.57 -7.66 7.60
N ILE A 532 2.40 -7.37 7.00
CA ILE A 532 2.19 -6.15 6.22
C ILE A 532 2.36 -4.90 7.10
N ALA A 533 1.73 -4.89 8.28
CA ALA A 533 1.86 -3.78 9.24
C ALA A 533 3.31 -3.53 9.66
N HIS A 534 4.05 -4.60 9.95
CA HIS A 534 5.45 -4.52 10.29
C HIS A 534 6.31 -3.95 9.15
N ARG A 535 6.04 -4.37 7.91
CA ARG A 535 6.72 -3.87 6.72
C ARG A 535 6.45 -2.39 6.47
N LEU A 536 5.19 -1.97 6.58
CA LEU A 536 4.79 -0.56 6.45
C LEU A 536 5.42 0.32 7.54
N ARG A 537 5.52 -0.21 8.77
CA ARG A 537 6.21 0.48 9.86
C ARG A 537 7.70 0.72 9.53
N HIS A 538 8.38 -0.29 9.00
CA HIS A 538 9.76 -0.15 8.56
C HIS A 538 9.90 0.89 7.44
N HIS A 539 8.99 0.86 6.45
CA HIS A 539 8.92 1.87 5.40
C HIS A 539 8.79 3.28 5.96
N ASN A 540 7.84 3.50 6.87
CA ASN A 540 7.63 4.80 7.51
C ASN A 540 8.86 5.25 8.32
N THR A 541 9.47 4.33 9.07
CA THR A 541 10.68 4.64 9.86
C THR A 541 11.83 5.11 8.97
N LYS A 542 12.05 4.42 7.84
CA LYS A 542 13.02 4.83 6.81
C LYS A 542 12.64 6.18 6.20
N GLY A 543 11.36 6.37 5.87
CA GLY A 543 10.83 7.63 5.36
C GLY A 543 11.04 8.81 6.30
N ILE A 544 10.77 8.64 7.62
CA ILE A 544 11.03 9.67 8.63
C ILE A 544 12.52 10.02 8.67
N ARG A 545 13.41 9.03 8.68
CA ARG A 545 14.86 9.27 8.71
C ARG A 545 15.32 10.10 7.49
N GLN A 546 14.79 9.81 6.32
CA GLN A 546 15.17 10.45 5.04
C GLN A 546 14.32 11.69 4.69
N LEU A 547 13.41 12.13 5.58
CA LEU A 547 12.42 13.16 5.26
C LEU A 547 13.02 14.50 4.84
N PRO A 548 14.00 15.12 5.54
CA PRO A 548 14.59 16.38 5.08
C PRO A 548 15.38 16.25 3.77
N GLN A 549 15.97 15.08 3.53
CA GLN A 549 16.62 14.79 2.24
C GLN A 549 15.59 14.72 1.10
N TRP A 550 14.43 14.10 1.34
CA TRP A 550 13.32 14.07 0.39
C TRP A 550 12.82 15.49 0.09
N LEU A 551 12.59 16.32 1.13
CA LEU A 551 12.19 17.73 0.95
C LEU A 551 13.24 18.52 0.14
N SER A 552 14.54 18.30 0.40
CA SER A 552 15.63 18.94 -0.34
C SER A 552 15.63 18.56 -1.82
N ARG A 553 15.41 17.29 -2.13
CA ARG A 553 15.28 16.81 -3.52
C ARG A 553 14.09 17.44 -4.22
N LYS A 554 12.92 17.45 -3.58
CA LYS A 554 11.69 18.06 -4.15
C LYS A 554 11.88 19.57 -4.39
N PHE A 555 12.57 20.27 -3.50
CA PHE A 555 12.90 21.68 -3.70
C PHE A 555 13.82 21.90 -4.93
N LYS A 556 14.88 21.09 -5.07
CA LYS A 556 15.78 21.16 -6.23
C LYS A 556 15.04 20.88 -7.54
N LEU A 557 14.18 19.86 -7.55
CA LEU A 557 13.36 19.53 -8.72
C LEU A 557 12.37 20.64 -9.07
N ALA A 558 11.69 21.22 -8.10
CA ALA A 558 10.82 22.36 -8.30
C ALA A 558 11.58 23.57 -8.87
N THR A 559 12.81 23.82 -8.40
CA THR A 559 13.69 24.87 -8.91
C THR A 559 14.10 24.61 -10.36
N LYS A 560 14.49 23.37 -10.70
CA LYS A 560 14.82 22.95 -12.07
C LYS A 560 13.62 23.18 -12.98
N ARG A 561 12.45 22.67 -12.60
CA ARG A 561 11.19 22.83 -13.35
C ARG A 561 10.80 24.30 -13.53
N SER A 562 10.99 25.13 -12.50
CA SER A 562 10.75 26.58 -12.60
C SER A 562 11.62 27.23 -13.68
N ARG A 563 12.93 26.93 -13.70
CA ARG A 563 13.87 27.51 -14.68
C ARG A 563 13.53 27.10 -16.11
N GLU A 564 13.29 25.83 -16.34
CA GLU A 564 12.90 25.30 -17.66
C GLU A 564 11.62 25.94 -18.16
N THR A 565 10.57 25.93 -17.33
CA THR A 565 9.28 26.52 -17.71
C THR A 565 9.35 28.04 -17.89
N GLN A 566 10.18 28.74 -17.11
CA GLN A 566 10.39 30.20 -17.31
C GLN A 566 11.11 30.49 -18.63
N ALA A 567 12.11 29.69 -19.02
CA ALA A 567 12.80 29.82 -20.30
C ALA A 567 11.83 29.62 -21.47
N GLU A 568 11.03 28.55 -21.43
CA GLU A 568 10.00 28.22 -22.42
C GLU A 568 8.93 29.33 -22.52
N LEU A 569 8.42 29.82 -21.39
CA LEU A 569 7.47 30.93 -21.35
C LEU A 569 8.10 32.21 -21.92
N SER A 570 9.37 32.51 -21.61
CA SER A 570 10.06 33.68 -22.14
C SER A 570 10.19 33.68 -23.65
N GLN A 571 10.46 32.50 -24.23
CA GLN A 571 10.48 32.29 -25.67
C GLN A 571 9.11 32.56 -26.29
N LEU A 572 8.04 32.04 -25.69
CA LEU A 572 6.66 32.33 -26.14
C LEU A 572 6.31 33.81 -26.05
N LEU A 573 6.68 34.49 -24.97
CA LEU A 573 6.41 35.92 -24.78
C LEU A 573 7.15 36.81 -25.77
N SER A 574 8.23 36.34 -26.39
CA SER A 574 8.96 37.05 -27.47
C SER A 574 8.33 36.86 -28.84
N SER A 575 7.43 35.88 -29.01
CA SER A 575 6.77 35.55 -30.29
C SER A 575 5.49 36.36 -30.48
N GLN A 576 5.13 36.63 -31.77
CA GLN A 576 3.93 37.39 -32.12
C GLN A 576 2.65 36.57 -31.83
N ASN A 577 1.63 37.31 -31.34
CA ASN A 577 0.31 36.73 -31.10
C ASN A 577 -0.59 36.90 -32.33
N PRO A 578 -0.91 35.85 -33.08
CA PRO A 578 -1.71 35.96 -34.30
C PRO A 578 -3.17 36.41 -34.08
N PHE A 579 -3.63 36.35 -32.80
CA PHE A 579 -5.00 36.76 -32.42
C PHE A 579 -5.09 38.23 -31.91
N LYS A 580 -4.04 39.00 -32.02
CA LYS A 580 -3.98 40.42 -31.64
C LYS A 580 -3.53 41.27 -32.81
N SER A 581 -3.67 42.59 -32.71
CA SER A 581 -3.24 43.54 -33.74
C SER A 581 -1.78 43.26 -34.12
N PRO A 582 -1.40 43.38 -35.42
CA PRO A 582 -0.05 43.15 -35.88
C PRO A 582 1.03 43.82 -35.02
N GLY A 583 2.10 43.06 -34.71
CA GLY A 583 3.24 43.50 -33.90
C GLY A 583 3.10 43.38 -32.36
N ARG A 584 1.99 42.80 -31.86
CA ARG A 584 1.86 42.49 -30.43
C ARG A 584 2.25 41.06 -30.12
N ASN A 585 3.11 40.86 -29.13
CA ASN A 585 3.53 39.58 -28.66
C ASN A 585 2.50 38.96 -27.67
N TYR A 586 2.66 37.65 -27.38
CA TYR A 586 1.94 37.02 -26.29
C TYR A 586 2.25 37.66 -24.94
N THR A 587 1.31 37.57 -24.02
CA THR A 587 1.47 38.06 -22.64
C THR A 587 0.93 37.04 -21.65
N THR A 588 1.49 36.94 -20.45
CA THR A 588 0.99 36.08 -19.37
C THR A 588 -0.48 36.37 -19.06
N LYS A 589 -0.92 37.66 -19.14
CA LYS A 589 -2.33 38.02 -18.96
C LYS A 589 -3.22 37.41 -20.03
N TYR A 590 -2.73 37.35 -21.29
CA TYR A 590 -3.46 36.72 -22.40
C TYR A 590 -3.64 35.21 -22.14
N PHE A 591 -2.60 34.49 -21.75
CA PHE A 591 -2.67 33.07 -21.42
C PHE A 591 -3.63 32.77 -20.26
N LYS A 592 -3.59 33.56 -19.19
CA LYS A 592 -4.57 33.49 -18.08
C LYS A 592 -6.01 33.75 -18.55
N ALA A 593 -6.23 34.71 -19.43
CA ALA A 593 -7.56 34.95 -19.99
C ALA A 593 -8.04 33.79 -20.86
N GLN A 594 -7.16 33.18 -21.65
CA GLN A 594 -7.47 31.97 -22.44
C GLN A 594 -7.80 30.76 -21.56
N TRP A 595 -7.08 30.58 -20.44
CA TRP A 595 -7.40 29.57 -19.44
C TRP A 595 -8.80 29.77 -18.82
N ASN A 596 -9.12 30.96 -18.40
CA ASN A 596 -10.43 31.29 -17.85
C ASN A 596 -11.55 31.05 -18.87
N HIS A 597 -11.31 31.44 -20.14
CA HIS A 597 -12.24 31.15 -21.23
C HIS A 597 -12.48 29.66 -21.45
N GLN A 598 -11.41 28.85 -21.36
CA GLN A 598 -11.50 27.39 -21.44
C GLN A 598 -12.34 26.79 -20.29
N GLN A 599 -12.17 27.33 -19.06
CA GLN A 599 -12.96 26.88 -17.91
C GLN A 599 -14.45 27.29 -18.05
N THR A 600 -14.72 28.52 -18.51
CA THR A 600 -16.11 28.97 -18.76
C THR A 600 -16.76 28.14 -19.87
N PHE A 601 -16.07 27.94 -21.00
CA PHE A 601 -16.56 27.10 -22.09
C PHE A 601 -16.94 25.70 -21.61
N ARG A 602 -16.15 25.12 -20.69
CA ARG A 602 -16.46 23.86 -20.06
C ARG A 602 -17.75 23.90 -19.23
N ALA A 603 -17.93 24.94 -18.42
CA ALA A 603 -19.10 25.08 -17.56
C ALA A 603 -20.42 25.15 -18.38
N ASP A 604 -20.35 25.76 -19.57
CA ASP A 604 -21.49 25.83 -20.49
C ASP A 604 -21.78 24.52 -21.25
N HIS A 605 -20.85 23.52 -21.18
CA HIS A 605 -20.92 22.26 -21.93
C HIS A 605 -21.00 21.04 -21.04
N MET A 606 -21.75 21.11 -19.93
CA MET A 606 -21.82 20.08 -18.90
C MET A 606 -22.42 18.72 -19.31
N ASP A 607 -22.35 17.77 -18.40
CA ASP A 607 -22.58 16.31 -18.48
C ASP A 607 -23.75 15.84 -19.37
N GLU A 608 -24.81 16.59 -19.50
CA GLU A 608 -25.99 16.27 -20.30
C GLU A 608 -25.68 16.21 -21.81
N LYS A 609 -24.86 17.14 -22.29
CA LYS A 609 -24.39 17.13 -23.70
C LYS A 609 -23.36 16.00 -23.96
N GLN A 610 -22.64 15.55 -22.95
CA GLN A 610 -21.71 14.45 -23.11
C GLN A 610 -22.44 13.10 -23.27
N GLU A 611 -23.47 12.84 -22.49
CA GLU A 611 -24.32 11.65 -22.65
C GLU A 611 -25.00 11.61 -24.02
N GLN A 612 -25.42 12.78 -24.48
CA GLN A 612 -25.99 12.96 -25.83
C GLN A 612 -24.95 12.60 -26.91
N ARG A 613 -23.72 13.11 -26.80
CA ARG A 613 -22.63 12.79 -27.75
C ARG A 613 -22.30 11.30 -27.75
N ASP A 614 -22.29 10.69 -26.61
CA ASP A 614 -21.96 9.25 -26.47
C ASP A 614 -23.00 8.35 -27.11
N LYS A 615 -24.26 8.75 -27.04
CA LYS A 615 -25.35 8.04 -27.76
C LYS A 615 -25.22 8.24 -29.26
N LEU A 616 -24.94 9.46 -29.72
CA LEU A 616 -24.69 9.72 -31.14
C LEU A 616 -23.50 8.92 -31.69
N ILE A 617 -22.40 8.84 -30.93
CA ILE A 617 -21.23 8.04 -31.30
C ILE A 617 -21.62 6.56 -31.48
N LYS A 618 -22.37 5.98 -30.54
CA LYS A 618 -22.84 4.59 -30.65
C LYS A 618 -23.72 4.37 -31.89
N ILE A 619 -24.61 5.31 -32.16
CA ILE A 619 -25.47 5.27 -33.36
C ILE A 619 -24.62 5.26 -34.62
N TYR A 620 -23.65 6.20 -34.71
CA TYR A 620 -22.76 6.28 -35.88
C TYR A 620 -21.82 5.06 -36.00
N GLU A 621 -21.32 4.51 -34.94
CA GLU A 621 -20.52 3.27 -34.96
C GLU A 621 -21.33 2.06 -35.39
N HIS A 622 -22.59 1.95 -34.96
CA HIS A 622 -23.49 0.90 -35.45
C HIS A 622 -23.81 1.06 -36.95
N GLN A 623 -24.00 2.29 -37.45
CA GLN A 623 -24.19 2.57 -38.87
C GLN A 623 -22.98 2.14 -39.69
N ILE A 624 -21.75 2.55 -39.30
CA ILE A 624 -20.51 2.13 -39.97
C ILE A 624 -20.38 0.61 -39.97
N THR A 625 -20.64 -0.05 -38.83
CA THR A 625 -20.54 -1.51 -38.74
C THR A 625 -21.54 -2.21 -39.67
N ILE A 626 -22.74 -1.68 -39.83
CA ILE A 626 -23.74 -2.21 -40.77
C ILE A 626 -23.27 -2.01 -42.20
N ASP A 627 -22.73 -0.86 -42.56
CA ASP A 627 -22.27 -0.56 -43.90
C ASP A 627 -21.03 -1.39 -44.29
N GLU A 628 -20.11 -1.60 -43.36
CA GLU A 628 -18.95 -2.51 -43.52
C GLU A 628 -19.41 -3.97 -43.75
N LEU A 629 -20.34 -4.47 -42.94
CA LEU A 629 -20.89 -5.81 -43.12
C LEU A 629 -21.68 -5.98 -44.43
N ARG A 630 -22.37 -4.93 -44.87
CA ARG A 630 -23.04 -4.89 -46.15
C ARG A 630 -22.05 -4.92 -47.31
N GLN A 631 -20.94 -4.19 -47.18
CA GLN A 631 -19.88 -4.17 -48.16
C GLN A 631 -19.17 -5.53 -48.23
N GLU A 632 -18.83 -6.13 -47.08
CA GLU A 632 -18.28 -7.49 -46.99
C GLU A 632 -19.19 -8.51 -47.69
N CYS A 633 -20.49 -8.39 -47.48
CA CYS A 633 -21.48 -9.24 -48.14
C CYS A 633 -21.52 -9.03 -49.68
N ARG A 634 -21.39 -7.77 -50.17
CA ARG A 634 -21.37 -7.45 -51.61
C ARG A 634 -20.10 -7.95 -52.30
N GLU A 635 -18.94 -7.70 -51.69
CA GLU A 635 -17.63 -8.13 -52.20
C GLU A 635 -17.56 -9.64 -52.30
N SER A 636 -18.07 -10.36 -51.31
CA SER A 636 -18.15 -11.81 -51.29
C SER A 636 -19.14 -12.39 -52.32
N LEU A 637 -20.09 -11.59 -52.80
CA LEU A 637 -21.08 -12.01 -53.84
C LEU A 637 -20.64 -11.64 -55.26
N LEU A 638 -19.69 -10.72 -55.44
CA LEU A 638 -19.28 -10.15 -56.73
C LEU A 638 -17.95 -10.71 -57.24
N ASP A 639 -17.19 -11.48 -56.47
CA ASP A 639 -15.90 -12.04 -56.88
C ASP A 639 -16.09 -13.46 -57.44
N PRO A 640 -15.90 -13.69 -58.78
CA PRO A 640 -16.10 -14.99 -59.40
C PRO A 640 -15.02 -16.03 -59.11
N GLU A 641 -13.87 -15.62 -58.57
CA GLU A 641 -12.72 -16.50 -58.30
C GLU A 641 -12.60 -16.92 -56.83
N LEU A 642 -13.32 -16.29 -55.92
CA LEU A 642 -13.41 -16.75 -54.53
C LEU A 642 -14.48 -17.83 -54.41
N ASP A 643 -14.06 -19.01 -53.97
CA ASP A 643 -14.97 -20.11 -53.60
C ASP A 643 -16.06 -19.53 -52.66
N LEU A 644 -17.29 -19.55 -53.16
CA LEU A 644 -18.49 -18.99 -52.54
C LEU A 644 -18.47 -19.19 -51.05
N LEU A 645 -18.51 -18.09 -50.28
CA LEU A 645 -18.78 -18.13 -48.83
C LEU A 645 -19.84 -19.21 -48.58
N SER A 646 -19.53 -20.14 -47.73
CA SER A 646 -20.50 -21.20 -47.44
C SER A 646 -21.81 -20.55 -46.98
N GLU A 647 -22.94 -21.12 -47.32
CA GLU A 647 -24.28 -20.64 -46.91
C GLU A 647 -24.33 -20.31 -45.41
N LYS A 648 -23.47 -20.97 -44.61
CA LYS A 648 -23.29 -20.74 -43.20
C LYS A 648 -22.62 -19.38 -42.87
N GLU A 649 -21.69 -18.92 -43.69
CA GLU A 649 -20.96 -17.65 -43.49
C GLU A 649 -21.83 -16.45 -43.86
N VAL A 650 -22.56 -16.54 -44.94
CA VAL A 650 -23.56 -15.52 -45.34
C VAL A 650 -24.64 -15.41 -44.26
N LYS A 651 -25.19 -16.54 -43.78
CA LYS A 651 -26.14 -16.53 -42.66
C LYS A 651 -25.58 -15.91 -41.40
N LYS A 652 -24.27 -16.07 -41.13
CA LYS A 652 -23.57 -15.49 -40.00
C LYS A 652 -23.42 -13.96 -40.12
N ILE A 653 -23.12 -13.45 -41.31
CA ILE A 653 -23.04 -12.01 -41.58
C ILE A 653 -24.44 -11.37 -41.47
N VAL A 654 -25.46 -11.99 -42.12
CA VAL A 654 -26.86 -11.51 -42.02
C VAL A 654 -27.34 -11.44 -40.56
N LYS A 655 -27.04 -12.46 -39.78
CA LYS A 655 -27.39 -12.47 -38.36
C LYS A 655 -26.64 -11.39 -37.55
N LYS A 656 -25.38 -11.08 -37.89
CA LYS A 656 -24.64 -9.95 -37.33
C LYS A 656 -25.30 -8.61 -37.69
N ILE A 657 -25.66 -8.40 -38.96
CA ILE A 657 -26.37 -7.18 -39.41
C ILE A 657 -27.67 -7.01 -38.63
N GLU A 658 -28.47 -8.07 -38.50
CA GLU A 658 -29.74 -8.04 -37.76
C GLU A 658 -29.53 -7.64 -36.29
N ASN A 659 -28.53 -8.22 -35.64
CA ASN A 659 -28.23 -7.92 -34.23
C ASN A 659 -27.75 -6.48 -34.03
N VAL A 660 -26.89 -5.96 -34.94
CA VAL A 660 -26.43 -4.56 -34.86
C VAL A 660 -27.56 -3.59 -35.19
N SER A 661 -28.43 -3.94 -36.17
CA SER A 661 -29.63 -3.14 -36.50
C SER A 661 -30.60 -3.02 -35.30
N LYS A 662 -30.82 -4.12 -34.57
CA LYS A 662 -31.64 -4.09 -33.35
C LYS A 662 -31.07 -3.15 -32.27
N LYS A 663 -29.71 -3.14 -32.12
CA LYS A 663 -29.04 -2.23 -31.22
C LYS A 663 -29.18 -0.77 -31.69
N LEU A 664 -28.95 -0.51 -32.95
CA LEU A 664 -29.12 0.82 -33.54
C LEU A 664 -30.51 1.38 -33.32
N ILE A 665 -31.57 0.58 -33.58
CA ILE A 665 -32.96 0.99 -33.33
C ILE A 665 -33.22 1.31 -31.88
N LYS A 666 -32.64 0.52 -30.97
CA LYS A 666 -32.78 0.78 -29.52
C LYS A 666 -32.11 2.10 -29.13
N ASP A 667 -30.84 2.30 -29.54
CA ASP A 667 -30.07 3.51 -29.21
C ASP A 667 -30.68 4.78 -29.84
N ALA A 668 -31.24 4.64 -31.08
CA ALA A 668 -31.96 5.74 -31.76
C ALA A 668 -33.25 6.15 -31.02
N LYS A 669 -34.04 5.19 -30.52
CA LYS A 669 -35.25 5.47 -29.72
C LYS A 669 -34.90 6.14 -28.40
N GLU A 670 -33.81 5.71 -27.76
CA GLU A 670 -33.34 6.33 -26.51
C GLU A 670 -32.84 7.77 -26.78
N ALA A 671 -32.16 8.02 -27.91
CA ALA A 671 -31.72 9.36 -28.31
C ALA A 671 -32.90 10.28 -28.61
N GLU A 672 -33.94 9.79 -29.28
CA GLU A 672 -35.17 10.52 -29.59
C GLU A 672 -35.93 10.88 -28.30
N ALA A 673 -36.00 9.96 -27.33
CA ALA A 673 -36.61 10.21 -26.03
C ALA A 673 -35.89 11.30 -25.21
N MET A 674 -34.59 11.58 -25.50
CA MET A 674 -33.79 12.65 -24.93
C MET A 674 -33.91 13.97 -25.70
N GLY A 675 -34.75 14.06 -26.70
CA GLY A 675 -34.91 15.25 -27.54
C GLY A 675 -33.77 15.52 -28.51
N LEU A 676 -32.93 14.51 -28.78
CA LEU A 676 -31.88 14.58 -29.78
C LEU A 676 -32.46 14.37 -31.18
N GLY A 677 -32.86 15.46 -31.81
CA GLY A 677 -33.11 15.47 -33.26
C GLY A 677 -31.81 15.17 -34.01
N LEU A 678 -31.82 14.18 -34.93
CA LEU A 678 -30.73 14.03 -35.91
C LEU A 678 -30.59 15.35 -36.69
N PRO A 679 -29.36 15.93 -36.80
CA PRO A 679 -29.17 17.19 -37.52
C PRO A 679 -29.68 17.09 -38.97
N SER A 680 -30.55 17.98 -39.33
CA SER A 680 -31.08 18.09 -40.70
C SER A 680 -30.23 19.06 -41.50
N GLY A 681 -29.31 18.55 -42.30
CA GLY A 681 -28.45 19.33 -43.22
C GLY A 681 -27.20 18.50 -43.62
N GLU A 682 -27.08 18.06 -44.88
CA GLU A 682 -26.13 17.01 -45.29
C GLU A 682 -24.66 17.34 -45.01
N GLU A 683 -24.17 18.54 -45.31
CA GLU A 683 -22.73 18.86 -45.20
C GLU A 683 -22.26 19.11 -43.75
N ASN A 684 -23.07 19.75 -42.93
CA ASN A 684 -22.74 20.05 -41.53
C ASN A 684 -22.89 18.81 -40.63
N CYS A 685 -23.77 17.90 -41.03
CA CYS A 685 -24.02 16.63 -40.34
C CYS A 685 -22.85 15.66 -40.54
N ASP A 686 -22.30 15.51 -41.74
CA ASP A 686 -21.16 14.64 -42.03
C ASP A 686 -19.89 15.13 -41.34
N LYS A 687 -19.66 16.43 -41.27
CA LYS A 687 -18.53 17.00 -40.57
C LYS A 687 -18.59 16.71 -39.07
N GLN A 688 -19.73 16.95 -38.43
CA GLN A 688 -19.91 16.68 -37.00
C GLN A 688 -19.80 15.19 -36.68
N ARG A 689 -20.36 14.33 -37.56
CA ARG A 689 -20.24 12.87 -37.45
C ARG A 689 -18.78 12.42 -37.43
N LEU A 690 -17.99 12.84 -38.44
CA LEU A 690 -16.58 12.46 -38.56
C LEU A 690 -15.74 13.00 -37.39
N LEU A 691 -15.98 14.23 -36.94
CA LEU A 691 -15.30 14.81 -35.79
C LEU A 691 -15.58 14.05 -34.48
N LEU A 692 -16.83 13.63 -34.26
CA LEU A 692 -17.20 12.82 -33.10
C LEU A 692 -16.53 11.43 -33.13
N LEU A 693 -16.49 10.80 -34.29
CA LEU A 693 -15.85 9.49 -34.47
C LEU A 693 -14.33 9.57 -34.34
N LEU A 694 -13.69 10.62 -34.88
CA LEU A 694 -12.27 10.90 -34.69
C LEU A 694 -11.93 11.14 -33.23
N TRP A 695 -12.76 11.90 -32.52
CA TRP A 695 -12.62 12.11 -31.09
C TRP A 695 -12.69 10.80 -30.29
N ASN A 696 -13.68 9.94 -30.59
CA ASN A 696 -13.83 8.66 -29.94
C ASN A 696 -12.64 7.70 -30.22
N SER A 697 -12.17 7.65 -31.48
CA SER A 697 -11.00 6.84 -31.85
C SER A 697 -9.73 7.31 -31.14
N LYS A 698 -9.55 8.61 -30.99
CA LYS A 698 -8.43 9.20 -30.26
C LYS A 698 -8.47 8.89 -28.76
N ASN A 699 -9.65 8.94 -28.13
CA ASN A 699 -9.82 8.51 -26.74
C ASN A 699 -9.46 7.02 -26.56
N ALA A 700 -9.90 6.17 -27.47
CA ALA A 700 -9.57 4.75 -27.42
C ALA A 700 -8.06 4.48 -27.56
N LEU A 701 -7.39 5.22 -28.49
CA LEU A 701 -5.93 5.17 -28.62
C LEU A 701 -5.21 5.65 -27.36
N TYR A 702 -5.70 6.74 -26.75
CA TYR A 702 -5.10 7.26 -25.51
C TYR A 702 -5.17 6.24 -24.36
N MET A 703 -6.30 5.55 -24.20
CA MET A 703 -6.44 4.46 -23.23
C MET A 703 -5.41 3.36 -23.45
N GLN A 704 -5.14 3.01 -24.71
CA GLN A 704 -4.11 2.01 -25.05
C GLN A 704 -2.68 2.53 -24.80
N ALA A 705 -2.41 3.81 -25.06
CA ALA A 705 -1.12 4.43 -24.75
C ALA A 705 -0.83 4.35 -23.26
N VAL A 706 -1.81 4.70 -22.40
CA VAL A 706 -1.67 4.59 -20.93
C VAL A 706 -1.41 3.14 -20.52
N GLN A 707 -2.13 2.17 -21.09
CA GLN A 707 -1.91 0.75 -20.78
C GLN A 707 -0.52 0.28 -21.21
N LEU A 708 -0.04 0.67 -22.39
CA LEU A 708 1.32 0.35 -22.86
C LEU A 708 2.40 0.94 -21.95
N HIS A 709 2.21 2.19 -21.51
CA HIS A 709 3.12 2.82 -20.55
C HIS A 709 3.14 2.08 -19.21
N ALA A 710 1.99 1.68 -18.68
CA ALA A 710 1.90 0.90 -17.44
C ALA A 710 2.63 -0.45 -17.55
N GLU A 711 2.46 -1.17 -18.66
CA GLU A 711 3.17 -2.45 -18.89
C GLU A 711 4.70 -2.25 -19.03
N ARG A 712 5.16 -1.11 -19.56
CA ARG A 712 6.60 -0.78 -19.73
C ARG A 712 7.26 -0.29 -18.44
N GLN A 713 6.49 0.26 -17.51
CA GLN A 713 7.02 0.91 -16.31
C GLN A 713 8.01 0.04 -15.52
N PRO A 714 7.78 -1.27 -15.29
CA PRO A 714 8.76 -2.10 -14.59
C PRO A 714 10.12 -2.24 -15.31
N LEU A 715 10.11 -2.20 -16.67
CA LEU A 715 11.36 -2.23 -17.46
C LEU A 715 12.13 -0.92 -17.33
N LEU A 716 11.42 0.21 -17.35
CA LEU A 716 12.01 1.54 -17.17
C LEU A 716 12.57 1.70 -15.76
N ASP A 717 11.83 1.24 -14.74
CA ASP A 717 12.26 1.28 -13.35
C ASP A 717 13.49 0.40 -13.09
N ALA A 718 13.56 -0.78 -13.70
CA ALA A 718 14.72 -1.66 -13.61
C ALA A 718 15.98 -1.04 -14.26
N LYS A 719 15.81 -0.43 -15.46
CA LYS A 719 16.90 0.30 -16.13
C LYS A 719 17.36 1.50 -15.29
N ARG A 720 16.42 2.22 -14.67
CA ARG A 720 16.67 3.40 -13.84
C ARG A 720 17.38 3.07 -12.52
N LEU A 721 17.03 1.93 -11.90
CA LEU A 721 17.58 1.50 -10.62
C LEU A 721 18.86 0.66 -10.78
N GLY A 722 19.31 0.38 -12.02
CA GLY A 722 20.44 -0.51 -12.29
C GLY A 722 20.21 -1.95 -11.82
N THR A 723 18.98 -2.31 -11.45
CA THR A 723 18.63 -3.64 -10.95
C THR A 723 18.16 -4.51 -12.12
N PRO A 724 18.89 -5.59 -12.50
CA PRO A 724 18.44 -6.46 -13.58
C PRO A 724 17.12 -7.14 -13.20
N LEU A 725 16.11 -7.00 -14.05
CA LEU A 725 14.91 -7.84 -13.98
C LEU A 725 15.29 -9.28 -14.33
N GLY A 726 14.75 -10.25 -13.58
CA GLY A 726 14.92 -11.65 -13.95
C GLY A 726 14.37 -11.90 -15.38
N THR A 727 15.08 -12.75 -16.15
CA THR A 727 14.77 -13.03 -17.56
C THR A 727 13.30 -13.39 -17.79
N GLU A 728 12.73 -14.20 -16.91
CA GLU A 728 11.34 -14.63 -16.96
C GLU A 728 10.33 -13.48 -16.82
N LEU A 729 10.59 -12.54 -15.87
CA LEU A 729 9.72 -11.38 -15.70
C LEU A 729 9.82 -10.42 -16.89
N LYS A 730 11.04 -10.22 -17.42
CA LYS A 730 11.27 -9.43 -18.64
C LYS A 730 10.50 -10.04 -19.84
N GLU A 731 10.56 -11.34 -20.04
CA GLU A 731 9.82 -12.04 -21.09
C GLU A 731 8.29 -11.94 -20.92
N LYS A 732 7.79 -12.07 -19.68
CA LYS A 732 6.36 -11.88 -19.38
C LYS A 732 5.87 -10.48 -19.74
N ILE A 733 6.66 -9.44 -19.44
CA ILE A 733 6.35 -8.05 -19.77
C ILE A 733 6.37 -7.83 -21.29
N LEU A 734 7.41 -8.28 -21.97
CA LEU A 734 7.52 -8.18 -23.43
C LEU A 734 6.38 -8.91 -24.15
N LYS A 735 5.99 -10.09 -23.65
CA LYS A 735 4.83 -10.84 -24.13
C LYS A 735 3.52 -10.09 -23.90
N ALA A 736 3.34 -9.43 -22.74
CA ALA A 736 2.16 -8.61 -22.45
C ALA A 736 2.05 -7.42 -23.42
N ILE A 737 3.15 -6.70 -23.65
CA ILE A 737 3.24 -5.61 -24.63
C ILE A 737 2.93 -6.13 -26.04
N GLY A 738 3.52 -7.26 -26.45
CA GLY A 738 3.25 -7.89 -27.74
C GLY A 738 1.78 -8.28 -27.92
N ASN A 739 1.12 -8.74 -26.87
CA ASN A 739 -0.31 -9.08 -26.89
C ASN A 739 -1.22 -7.85 -27.08
N CYS A 740 -0.79 -6.66 -26.68
CA CYS A 740 -1.53 -5.42 -26.90
C CYS A 740 -1.43 -4.90 -28.35
N ARG A 741 -0.35 -5.22 -29.08
CA ARG A 741 -0.07 -4.70 -30.44
C ARG A 741 -1.23 -4.87 -31.42
N PRO A 742 -1.90 -6.04 -31.56
CA PRO A 742 -2.99 -6.19 -32.53
C PRO A 742 -4.22 -5.34 -32.21
N ALA A 743 -4.48 -5.08 -30.94
CA ALA A 743 -5.60 -4.23 -30.51
C ALA A 743 -5.31 -2.77 -30.82
N VAL A 744 -4.10 -2.31 -30.52
CA VAL A 744 -3.63 -0.94 -30.82
C VAL A 744 -3.60 -0.70 -32.33
N GLN A 745 -3.05 -1.63 -33.11
CA GLN A 745 -2.99 -1.51 -34.59
C GLN A 745 -4.38 -1.33 -35.18
N ARG A 746 -5.37 -2.12 -34.76
CA ARG A 746 -6.75 -1.97 -35.21
C ARG A 746 -7.34 -0.58 -34.91
N LEU A 747 -7.01 0.02 -33.79
CA LEU A 747 -7.44 1.37 -33.45
C LEU A 747 -6.73 2.44 -34.30
N ILE A 748 -5.45 2.25 -34.57
CA ILE A 748 -4.66 3.10 -35.46
C ILE A 748 -5.26 3.06 -36.88
N ASP A 749 -5.53 1.87 -37.39
CA ASP A 749 -6.12 1.67 -38.74
C ASP A 749 -7.51 2.33 -38.83
N LYS A 750 -8.35 2.11 -37.80
CA LYS A 750 -9.67 2.76 -37.71
C LYS A 750 -9.55 4.29 -37.75
N ARG A 751 -8.62 4.84 -36.97
CA ARG A 751 -8.40 6.29 -36.94
C ARG A 751 -7.86 6.82 -38.25
N ASN A 752 -6.90 6.14 -38.87
CA ASN A 752 -6.35 6.52 -40.17
C ASN A 752 -7.44 6.54 -41.24
N LYS A 753 -8.31 5.52 -41.25
CA LYS A 753 -9.46 5.46 -42.18
C LYS A 753 -10.39 6.66 -41.99
N LEU A 754 -10.81 6.96 -40.76
CA LEU A 754 -11.67 8.11 -40.43
C LEU A 754 -11.02 9.46 -40.80
N PHE A 755 -9.71 9.58 -40.55
CA PHE A 755 -8.98 10.82 -40.83
C PHE A 755 -8.79 11.04 -42.34
N SER A 756 -8.55 9.95 -43.12
CA SER A 756 -8.52 9.99 -44.56
C SER A 756 -9.87 10.42 -45.15
N GLU A 757 -10.99 9.86 -44.65
CA GLU A 757 -12.33 10.26 -45.04
C GLU A 757 -12.61 11.74 -44.76
N TYR A 758 -12.17 12.22 -43.55
CA TYR A 758 -12.31 13.61 -43.18
C TYR A 758 -11.53 14.56 -44.10
N LEU A 759 -10.26 14.24 -44.40
CA LEU A 759 -9.43 15.05 -45.32
C LEU A 759 -9.95 15.05 -46.76
N SER A 760 -10.52 13.94 -47.23
CA SER A 760 -11.09 13.86 -48.58
C SER A 760 -12.34 14.72 -48.73
N LYS A 761 -13.17 14.81 -47.68
CA LYS A 761 -14.41 15.60 -47.67
C LYS A 761 -14.19 17.09 -47.36
N PHE A 762 -13.13 17.40 -46.55
CA PHE A 762 -12.85 18.77 -46.06
C PHE A 762 -11.38 19.16 -46.29
N PRO A 763 -10.89 19.30 -47.55
CA PRO A 763 -9.48 19.56 -47.88
C PRO A 763 -8.95 20.90 -47.40
N ASP A 764 -9.81 21.90 -47.22
CA ASP A 764 -9.42 23.25 -46.78
C ASP A 764 -9.10 23.36 -45.29
N GLN A 765 -9.39 22.31 -44.52
CA GLN A 765 -9.11 22.26 -43.08
C GLN A 765 -7.86 21.42 -42.78
N LYS A 766 -6.69 21.91 -43.28
CA LYS A 766 -5.39 21.33 -42.86
C LYS A 766 -5.23 21.46 -41.35
N SER A 767 -5.40 20.36 -40.65
CA SER A 767 -5.07 20.25 -39.27
C SER A 767 -3.59 20.56 -39.06
N THR A 768 -3.24 21.26 -38.00
CA THR A 768 -1.86 21.50 -37.55
C THR A 768 -1.05 20.21 -37.37
N ASN A 769 -1.71 19.06 -37.25
CA ASN A 769 -1.13 17.73 -37.09
C ASN A 769 -1.19 16.84 -38.35
N SER A 770 -1.38 17.40 -39.56
CA SER A 770 -1.31 16.62 -40.78
C SER A 770 0.05 15.93 -41.00
N ALA A 771 1.11 16.40 -40.36
CA ALA A 771 2.41 15.78 -40.39
C ALA A 771 2.48 14.40 -39.63
N LEU A 772 1.51 14.09 -38.76
CA LEU A 772 1.40 12.85 -38.02
C LEU A 772 0.42 11.86 -38.65
N TYR A 773 0.20 11.95 -39.99
CA TYR A 773 -0.69 11.07 -40.72
C TYR A 773 0.05 10.45 -41.92
N PRO A 774 -0.08 9.16 -42.18
CA PRO A 774 -0.79 8.15 -41.36
C PRO A 774 -0.02 7.77 -40.09
N LEU A 775 -0.76 7.49 -39.01
CA LEU A 775 -0.15 6.96 -37.80
C LEU A 775 0.37 5.54 -38.06
N ASN A 776 1.56 5.24 -37.49
CA ASN A 776 2.06 3.88 -37.38
C ASN A 776 2.21 3.45 -35.91
N TYR A 777 2.31 2.13 -35.69
CA TYR A 777 2.39 1.57 -34.35
C TYR A 777 3.70 1.95 -33.66
N ASP A 778 4.81 1.95 -34.37
CA ASP A 778 6.15 2.09 -33.79
C ASP A 778 6.35 3.54 -33.29
N GLU A 779 5.93 4.54 -34.06
CA GLU A 779 5.88 5.93 -33.61
C GLU A 779 4.90 6.12 -32.44
N PHE A 780 3.67 5.58 -32.57
CA PHE A 780 2.65 5.69 -31.53
C PHE A 780 3.13 5.09 -30.21
N SER A 781 3.80 3.95 -30.26
CA SER A 781 4.27 3.26 -29.09
C SER A 781 5.41 4.00 -28.39
N SER A 782 6.15 4.86 -29.09
CA SER A 782 7.25 5.67 -28.54
C SER A 782 6.80 7.01 -27.96
N TRP A 783 5.58 7.44 -28.20
CA TRP A 783 5.12 8.77 -27.77
C TRP A 783 4.88 8.87 -26.27
N PRO A 784 5.35 9.97 -25.64
CA PRO A 784 5.01 10.27 -24.28
C PRO A 784 3.52 10.62 -24.13
N LEU A 785 2.97 10.44 -22.93
CA LEU A 785 1.54 10.69 -22.67
C LEU A 785 1.12 12.16 -22.84
N ASP A 786 2.06 13.09 -22.82
CA ASP A 786 1.86 14.52 -23.08
C ASP A 786 2.19 14.95 -24.53
N HIS A 787 2.43 13.98 -25.43
CA HIS A 787 2.74 14.25 -26.83
C HIS A 787 1.69 15.20 -27.48
N GLN A 788 2.16 16.11 -28.36
CA GLN A 788 1.32 17.11 -29.04
C GLN A 788 0.12 16.51 -29.80
N PHE A 789 0.20 15.26 -30.22
CA PHE A 789 -0.90 14.52 -30.84
C PHE A 789 -2.16 14.52 -29.97
N TRP A 790 -2.02 14.45 -28.65
CA TRP A 790 -3.14 14.41 -27.72
C TRP A 790 -3.85 15.75 -27.55
N ASN A 791 -3.24 16.83 -27.99
CA ASN A 791 -3.64 18.23 -27.74
C ASN A 791 -3.97 18.97 -29.05
N ASP A 792 -4.72 18.41 -30.00
CA ASP A 792 -5.11 19.11 -31.22
C ASP A 792 -6.49 19.82 -31.11
N GLY A 793 -6.69 20.87 -31.93
CA GLY A 793 -7.89 21.70 -31.88
C GLY A 793 -9.17 21.03 -32.38
N LEU A 794 -9.08 20.00 -33.23
CA LEU A 794 -10.20 19.16 -33.66
C LEU A 794 -10.90 18.50 -32.46
N TYR A 795 -10.15 18.29 -31.40
CA TYR A 795 -10.58 17.62 -30.19
C TYR A 795 -11.58 18.41 -29.35
N PHE A 796 -11.44 19.74 -29.31
CA PHE A 796 -12.21 20.59 -28.41
C PHE A 796 -13.50 21.15 -29.02
N GLN A 797 -13.74 20.93 -30.29
CA GLN A 797 -14.92 21.47 -31.04
C GLN A 797 -15.12 22.99 -30.83
N SER A 798 -14.01 23.69 -30.70
CA SER A 798 -13.98 25.14 -30.48
C SER A 798 -12.98 25.80 -31.42
N SER A 799 -13.33 26.95 -31.96
CA SER A 799 -12.46 27.84 -32.76
C SER A 799 -11.68 28.84 -31.90
N ALA A 800 -11.80 28.75 -30.57
CA ALA A 800 -11.10 29.66 -29.68
C ALA A 800 -9.57 29.44 -29.71
N PRO A 801 -8.75 30.49 -29.51
CA PRO A 801 -7.29 30.38 -29.58
C PRO A 801 -6.69 29.27 -28.70
N TRP A 802 -7.24 29.04 -27.52
CA TRP A 802 -6.80 27.95 -26.62
C TRP A 802 -7.04 26.53 -27.21
N ALA A 803 -8.01 26.39 -28.14
CA ALA A 803 -8.35 25.11 -28.75
C ALA A 803 -7.53 24.81 -30.02
N ILE A 804 -7.21 25.86 -30.80
CA ILE A 804 -6.62 25.69 -32.14
C ILE A 804 -5.12 25.97 -32.20
N GLU A 805 -4.57 26.81 -31.28
CA GLU A 805 -3.18 27.28 -31.37
C GLU A 805 -2.28 26.60 -30.34
N PRO A 806 -1.29 25.78 -30.77
CA PRO A 806 -0.39 25.07 -29.87
C PRO A 806 0.36 25.99 -28.93
N ASN A 807 0.86 27.15 -29.37
CA ASN A 807 1.59 28.11 -28.54
C ASN A 807 0.73 28.70 -27.43
N VAL A 808 -0.59 28.83 -27.66
CA VAL A 808 -1.52 29.27 -26.62
C VAL A 808 -1.69 28.20 -25.55
N ARG A 809 -1.82 26.93 -25.93
CA ARG A 809 -1.89 25.80 -24.99
C ARG A 809 -0.61 25.68 -24.18
N LEU A 810 0.54 25.73 -24.86
CA LEU A 810 1.86 25.70 -24.21
C LEU A 810 2.01 26.87 -23.23
N GLY A 811 1.62 28.09 -23.63
CA GLY A 811 1.66 29.25 -22.74
C GLY A 811 0.73 29.13 -21.53
N ILE A 812 -0.48 28.57 -21.69
CA ILE A 812 -1.38 28.26 -20.57
C ILE A 812 -0.70 27.25 -19.65
N ASN A 813 -0.14 26.16 -20.19
CA ASN A 813 0.53 25.13 -19.42
C ASN A 813 1.72 25.67 -18.63
N CYS A 814 2.59 26.48 -19.25
CA CYS A 814 3.71 27.14 -18.57
C CYS A 814 3.23 28.00 -17.39
N VAL A 815 2.16 28.78 -17.58
CA VAL A 815 1.61 29.62 -16.50
C VAL A 815 1.06 28.77 -15.35
N LEU A 816 0.36 27.68 -15.64
CA LEU A 816 -0.18 26.80 -14.62
C LEU A 816 0.91 26.05 -13.88
N ILE A 817 1.93 25.52 -14.58
CA ILE A 817 3.09 24.86 -13.96
C ILE A 817 3.83 25.82 -13.03
N LEU A 818 4.10 27.06 -13.44
CA LEU A 818 4.76 28.04 -12.58
C LEU A 818 3.93 28.36 -11.32
N ASN A 819 2.61 28.37 -11.41
CA ASN A 819 1.75 28.52 -10.25
C ASN A 819 1.87 27.29 -9.32
N ARG A 820 1.91 26.06 -9.87
CA ARG A 820 2.10 24.81 -9.07
C ARG A 820 3.48 24.75 -8.42
N VAL A 821 4.52 25.21 -9.12
CA VAL A 821 5.88 25.31 -8.56
C VAL A 821 5.91 26.29 -7.39
N GLN A 822 5.23 27.44 -7.53
CA GLN A 822 5.14 28.41 -6.42
C GLN A 822 4.41 27.81 -5.21
N GLU A 823 3.32 27.07 -5.44
CA GLU A 823 2.64 26.33 -4.36
C GLU A 823 3.53 25.26 -3.74
N GLU A 824 4.33 24.55 -4.56
CA GLU A 824 5.27 23.53 -4.08
C GLU A 824 6.28 24.12 -3.09
N PHE A 825 6.90 25.25 -3.41
CA PHE A 825 7.80 25.94 -2.48
C PHE A 825 7.12 26.29 -1.16
N GLN A 826 5.88 26.76 -1.22
CA GLN A 826 5.10 27.11 -0.04
C GLN A 826 4.65 25.90 0.78
N LEU A 827 4.34 24.77 0.12
CA LEU A 827 4.04 23.51 0.80
C LEU A 827 5.27 22.95 1.50
N LEU A 828 6.42 22.92 0.80
CA LEU A 828 7.69 22.44 1.35
C LEU A 828 8.14 23.27 2.57
N ALA A 829 7.92 24.59 2.53
CA ALA A 829 8.20 25.49 3.66
C ALA A 829 7.36 25.12 4.91
N GLN A 830 6.07 24.89 4.74
CA GLN A 830 5.18 24.49 5.84
C GLN A 830 5.49 23.07 6.34
N GLU A 831 5.82 22.13 5.44
CA GLU A 831 6.19 20.76 5.75
C GLU A 831 7.50 20.69 6.54
N LEU A 832 8.50 21.48 6.17
CA LEU A 832 9.73 21.63 6.93
C LEU A 832 9.45 22.19 8.34
N ALA A 833 8.65 23.23 8.45
CA ALA A 833 8.32 23.83 9.74
C ALA A 833 7.61 22.85 10.66
N ARG A 834 6.66 22.05 10.13
CA ARG A 834 6.01 20.97 10.91
C ARG A 834 6.97 19.88 11.35
N ALA A 835 7.88 19.43 10.47
CA ALA A 835 8.86 18.41 10.80
C ALA A 835 9.83 18.88 11.89
N VAL A 836 10.34 20.11 11.77
CA VAL A 836 11.23 20.73 12.77
C VAL A 836 10.47 20.94 14.08
N GLY A 837 9.26 21.48 14.04
CA GLY A 837 8.41 21.66 15.22
C GLY A 837 8.15 20.34 15.94
N TRP A 838 7.81 19.26 15.20
CA TRP A 838 7.66 17.93 15.78
C TRP A 838 8.93 17.42 16.45
N ALA A 839 10.08 17.61 15.82
CA ALA A 839 11.34 17.14 16.39
C ALA A 839 11.65 17.83 17.73
N ILE A 840 11.39 19.14 17.83
CA ILE A 840 11.56 19.93 19.05
C ILE A 840 10.55 19.49 20.11
N ASP A 841 9.26 19.48 19.79
CA ASP A 841 8.19 19.14 20.73
C ASP A 841 8.34 17.72 21.28
N TYR A 842 8.73 16.76 20.41
CA TYR A 842 8.93 15.36 20.82
C TYR A 842 10.14 15.21 21.77
N TYR A 843 11.24 15.91 21.50
CA TYR A 843 12.40 15.95 22.40
C TYR A 843 12.03 16.58 23.75
N ASP A 844 11.37 17.72 23.75
CA ASP A 844 10.98 18.43 24.98
C ASP A 844 10.01 17.59 25.82
N ARG A 845 9.06 16.91 25.17
CA ARG A 845 8.12 16.01 25.83
C ARG A 845 8.84 14.83 26.49
N ILE A 846 9.81 14.21 25.82
CA ILE A 846 10.64 13.15 26.42
C ILE A 846 11.43 13.71 27.61
N LYS A 847 12.13 14.83 27.45
CA LYS A 847 12.95 15.46 28.50
C LYS A 847 12.12 15.79 29.74
N LYS A 848 10.95 16.40 29.55
CA LYS A 848 10.01 16.72 30.64
C LYS A 848 9.54 15.46 31.35
N THR A 849 9.09 14.45 30.62
CA THR A 849 8.60 13.19 31.20
C THR A 849 9.70 12.44 31.94
N VAL A 850 10.92 12.39 31.40
CA VAL A 850 12.10 11.80 32.11
C VAL A 850 12.39 12.51 33.40
N SER A 851 12.25 13.84 33.47
CA SER A 851 12.40 14.65 34.68
C SER A 851 11.28 14.37 35.70
N GLU A 852 10.01 14.35 35.25
CA GLU A 852 8.85 14.03 36.11
C GLU A 852 8.99 12.64 36.75
N LEU A 853 9.33 11.63 35.93
CA LEU A 853 9.60 10.27 36.40
C LEU A 853 10.76 10.24 37.43
N GLY A 854 11.81 11.04 37.20
CA GLY A 854 12.93 11.17 38.16
C GLY A 854 12.49 11.66 39.53
N LYS A 855 11.80 12.78 39.57
CA LYS A 855 11.26 13.36 40.80
C LYS A 855 10.36 12.37 41.53
N ARG A 856 9.49 11.68 40.84
CA ARG A 856 8.59 10.69 41.42
C ARG A 856 9.29 9.45 41.94
N ILE A 857 10.32 8.95 41.24
CA ILE A 857 11.17 7.85 41.72
C ILE A 857 11.86 8.25 43.06
N ASP A 858 12.31 9.50 43.18
CA ASP A 858 12.94 10.01 44.41
C ASP A 858 11.93 10.16 45.56
N LEU A 859 10.72 10.65 45.28
CA LEU A 859 9.63 10.70 46.28
C LEU A 859 9.26 9.31 46.77
N LEU A 860 9.05 8.34 45.86
CA LEU A 860 8.77 6.94 46.22
C LEU A 860 9.94 6.25 46.97
N ARG A 861 11.14 6.81 46.93
CA ARG A 861 12.27 6.35 47.77
C ARG A 861 12.19 6.84 49.21
N ILE A 862 11.71 8.08 49.40
CA ILE A 862 11.71 8.76 50.71
C ILE A 862 10.42 8.45 51.45
N GLN A 863 9.26 8.52 50.81
CA GLN A 863 7.93 8.37 51.39
C GLN A 863 7.02 7.54 50.48
N PRO A 864 7.18 6.21 50.41
CA PRO A 864 6.45 5.37 49.47
C PRO A 864 4.93 5.35 49.69
N GLU A 865 4.45 5.57 50.96
CA GLU A 865 3.01 5.50 51.30
C GLU A 865 2.25 6.81 51.07
N ASP A 866 2.95 7.96 51.04
CA ASP A 866 2.32 9.29 50.91
C ASP A 866 2.19 9.78 49.48
N VAL A 867 2.68 9.02 48.46
CA VAL A 867 2.62 9.41 47.05
C VAL A 867 1.29 9.03 46.44
N GLU A 868 0.45 10.03 46.11
CA GLU A 868 -0.82 9.84 45.43
C GLU A 868 -0.65 9.09 44.11
N LEU A 869 -1.71 8.37 43.70
CA LEU A 869 -1.77 7.72 42.41
C LEU A 869 -1.88 8.75 41.29
N ASP A 870 -1.21 8.51 40.16
CA ASP A 870 -1.27 9.36 38.96
C ASP A 870 -1.30 8.52 37.67
N ARG A 871 -1.29 9.21 36.52
CA ARG A 871 -1.30 8.61 35.16
C ARG A 871 -0.23 7.53 34.94
N PHE A 872 0.89 7.56 35.66
CA PHE A 872 1.94 6.56 35.52
C PHE A 872 1.63 5.26 36.27
N ASP A 873 0.70 5.30 37.20
CA ASP A 873 0.27 4.11 37.95
C ASP A 873 -0.62 3.20 37.09
N ASP A 874 -1.34 3.76 36.09
CA ASP A 874 -2.15 3.04 35.11
C ASP A 874 -1.31 2.26 34.09
N LEU A 875 -0.02 2.57 33.97
CA LEU A 875 0.88 1.87 33.05
C LEU A 875 1.15 0.44 33.55
N VAL A 876 0.89 -0.54 32.71
CA VAL A 876 0.98 -1.95 33.11
C VAL A 876 2.36 -2.52 32.81
N LEU A 877 3.13 -2.79 33.92
CA LEU A 877 4.31 -3.66 33.91
C LEU A 877 4.17 -4.63 35.09
N TYR A 878 3.93 -5.90 34.76
CA TYR A 878 3.58 -6.95 35.70
C TYR A 878 4.72 -7.26 36.69
N GLY A 879 4.38 -7.49 37.97
CA GLY A 879 5.34 -7.98 38.96
C GLY A 879 6.37 -6.95 39.50
N LEU A 880 6.31 -5.71 39.03
CA LEU A 880 7.21 -4.65 39.49
C LEU A 880 6.56 -3.73 40.53
N SER A 881 7.33 -3.34 41.55
CA SER A 881 6.92 -2.24 42.42
C SER A 881 6.77 -0.93 41.64
N ARG A 882 5.93 0.00 42.13
CA ARG A 882 5.71 1.33 41.51
C ARG A 882 7.05 2.00 41.15
N ARG A 883 8.01 2.01 42.07
CA ARG A 883 9.32 2.62 41.87
C ARG A 883 10.14 1.94 40.77
N ASN A 884 10.19 0.61 40.75
CA ASN A 884 10.95 -0.14 39.74
C ASN A 884 10.33 -0.02 38.36
N LYS A 885 9.00 -0.01 38.25
CA LYS A 885 8.26 0.28 37.04
C LYS A 885 8.70 1.63 36.46
N LEU A 886 8.66 2.71 37.23
CA LEU A 886 9.05 4.04 36.79
C LEU A 886 10.54 4.13 36.39
N ARG A 887 11.43 3.42 37.09
CA ARG A 887 12.86 3.35 36.72
C ARG A 887 13.06 2.71 35.36
N LEU A 888 12.35 1.62 35.09
CA LEU A 888 12.44 0.89 33.84
C LEU A 888 11.93 1.75 32.65
N ILE A 889 10.76 2.36 32.79
CA ILE A 889 10.16 3.27 31.81
C ILE A 889 11.10 4.46 31.56
N ARG A 890 11.64 5.10 32.60
CA ARG A 890 12.58 6.23 32.50
C ARG A 890 13.82 5.84 31.68
N LYS A 891 14.35 4.62 31.88
CA LYS A 891 15.53 4.12 31.18
C LYS A 891 15.24 3.92 29.71
N GLU A 892 14.09 3.34 29.34
CA GLU A 892 13.69 3.19 27.94
C GLU A 892 13.44 4.55 27.24
N LEU A 893 12.82 5.52 27.93
CA LEU A 893 12.65 6.88 27.39
C LEU A 893 14.00 7.56 27.11
N ARG A 894 15.01 7.35 27.93
CA ARG A 894 16.36 7.85 27.65
C ARG A 894 16.99 7.22 26.44
N HIS A 895 16.76 5.93 26.21
CA HIS A 895 17.16 5.25 24.99
C HIS A 895 16.48 5.86 23.74
N ARG A 896 15.20 6.25 23.87
CA ARG A 896 14.47 6.92 22.80
C ARG A 896 14.96 8.35 22.58
N GLN A 897 15.29 9.05 23.64
CA GLN A 897 15.91 10.37 23.56
C GLN A 897 17.21 10.32 22.75
N LEU A 898 18.06 9.31 23.00
CA LEU A 898 19.28 9.06 22.21
C LEU A 898 19.02 8.87 20.73
N ARG A 899 18.13 7.93 20.42
CA ARG A 899 17.77 7.66 19.01
C ARG A 899 17.21 8.90 18.31
N HIS A 900 16.45 9.72 19.03
CA HIS A 900 15.96 10.98 18.52
C HIS A 900 17.09 12.00 18.30
N THR A 901 18.08 12.04 19.18
CA THR A 901 19.28 12.88 19.00
C THR A 901 20.04 12.50 17.74
N VAL A 902 20.26 11.21 17.49
CA VAL A 902 20.89 10.72 16.25
C VAL A 902 20.07 11.15 15.02
N LEU A 903 18.74 10.99 15.05
CA LEU A 903 17.87 11.44 13.98
C LEU A 903 18.02 12.94 13.69
N VAL A 904 18.04 13.77 14.73
CA VAL A 904 18.21 15.23 14.59
C VAL A 904 19.58 15.59 14.00
N GLU A 905 20.62 14.86 14.38
CA GLU A 905 21.97 15.03 13.81
C GLU A 905 22.00 14.71 12.30
N GLU A 906 21.38 13.61 11.89
CA GLU A 906 21.25 13.25 10.48
C GLU A 906 20.41 14.28 9.70
N TRP A 907 19.39 14.84 10.29
CA TRP A 907 18.52 15.84 9.69
C TRP A 907 19.20 17.21 9.53
N ASN A 908 20.13 17.54 10.43
CA ASN A 908 20.67 18.89 10.59
C ASN A 908 21.21 19.54 9.29
N PRO A 909 22.07 18.91 8.48
CA PRO A 909 22.59 19.54 7.26
C PRO A 909 21.48 19.89 6.26
N HIS A 910 20.48 19.02 6.13
CA HIS A 910 19.34 19.25 5.24
C HIS A 910 18.39 20.32 5.77
N VAL A 911 18.12 20.35 7.08
CA VAL A 911 17.29 21.38 7.74
C VAL A 911 17.91 22.74 7.55
N LEU A 912 19.22 22.90 7.78
CA LEU A 912 19.92 24.17 7.59
C LEU A 912 19.86 24.65 6.14
N TRP A 913 20.11 23.73 5.20
CA TRP A 913 20.04 24.05 3.77
C TRP A 913 18.61 24.47 3.35
N LEU A 914 17.59 23.68 3.71
CA LEU A 914 16.19 23.95 3.39
C LEU A 914 15.71 25.28 4.02
N ALA A 915 16.06 25.53 5.28
CA ALA A 915 15.69 26.78 5.94
C ALA A 915 16.22 28.02 5.22
N GLN A 916 17.42 27.92 4.63
CA GLN A 916 17.98 29.03 3.83
C GLN A 916 17.22 29.27 2.53
N HIS A 917 16.63 28.24 1.92
CA HIS A 917 16.04 28.30 0.58
C HIS A 917 14.52 28.40 0.58
N CYS A 918 13.83 27.76 1.55
CA CYS A 918 12.38 27.66 1.58
C CYS A 918 11.72 28.68 2.50
N GLN A 919 12.37 29.12 3.59
CA GLN A 919 11.72 29.93 4.61
C GLN A 919 11.93 31.44 4.39
N PRO A 920 10.90 32.26 4.59
CA PRO A 920 11.03 33.70 4.70
C PRO A 920 12.03 34.07 5.82
N SER A 921 12.77 35.17 5.65
CA SER A 921 13.89 35.54 6.53
C SER A 921 13.55 35.64 8.02
N GLU A 922 12.35 36.14 8.36
CA GLU A 922 11.90 36.28 9.75
C GLU A 922 11.57 34.92 10.38
N HIS A 923 10.81 34.07 9.71
CA HIS A 923 10.43 32.75 10.19
C HIS A 923 11.62 31.79 10.27
N ARG A 924 12.57 31.92 9.32
CA ARG A 924 13.82 31.17 9.34
C ARG A 924 14.62 31.42 10.61
N LYS A 925 14.74 32.69 11.04
CA LYS A 925 15.49 33.03 12.24
C LYS A 925 14.90 32.42 13.52
N SER A 926 13.58 32.44 13.66
CA SER A 926 12.91 31.85 14.81
C SER A 926 13.06 30.33 14.79
N MET A 927 12.74 29.67 13.68
CA MET A 927 12.83 28.22 13.55
C MET A 927 14.24 27.69 13.79
N LEU A 928 15.28 28.33 13.21
CA LEU A 928 16.68 27.92 13.41
C LEU A 928 17.18 28.20 14.84
N ARG A 929 16.73 29.28 15.48
CA ARG A 929 17.04 29.53 16.88
C ARG A 929 16.52 28.43 17.79
N ASP A 930 15.27 28.00 17.60
CA ASP A 930 14.65 26.97 18.42
C ASP A 930 15.28 25.59 18.13
N TRP A 931 15.64 25.33 16.87
CA TRP A 931 16.40 24.15 16.47
C TRP A 931 17.81 24.12 17.11
N ASP A 932 18.54 25.21 17.08
CA ASP A 932 19.88 25.32 17.68
C ASP A 932 19.82 25.24 19.23
N ASN A 933 18.78 25.77 19.86
CA ASN A 933 18.58 25.63 21.29
C ASN A 933 18.37 24.15 21.68
N MET A 934 17.50 23.43 20.96
CA MET A 934 17.30 21.98 21.17
C MET A 934 18.63 21.22 21.00
N LYS A 935 19.42 21.52 19.97
CA LYS A 935 20.71 20.85 19.75
C LYS A 935 21.71 21.13 20.89
N LYS A 936 21.80 22.35 21.37
CA LYS A 936 22.62 22.68 22.54
C LYS A 936 22.18 21.90 23.76
N ASP A 937 20.89 21.77 24.00
CA ASP A 937 20.33 20.97 25.10
C ASP A 937 20.69 19.48 24.93
N MET A 938 20.65 18.94 23.70
CA MET A 938 21.09 17.57 23.40
C MET A 938 22.60 17.36 23.70
N GLU A 939 23.45 18.35 23.35
CA GLU A 939 24.88 18.30 23.63
C GLU A 939 25.14 18.33 25.15
N LEU A 940 24.42 19.16 25.90
CA LEU A 940 24.50 19.20 27.36
C LEU A 940 24.06 17.89 28.01
N ASP A 941 22.97 17.26 27.47
CA ASP A 941 22.50 15.95 27.95
C ASP A 941 23.55 14.86 27.67
N LYS A 942 24.27 14.90 26.55
CA LYS A 942 25.40 13.99 26.24
C LYS A 942 26.57 14.23 27.22
N ALA A 943 26.98 15.49 27.39
CA ALA A 943 28.13 15.87 28.24
C ALA A 943 27.91 15.55 29.73
N SER A 944 26.68 15.62 30.23
CA SER A 944 26.31 15.29 31.61
C SER A 944 26.42 13.81 31.95
N GLY A 945 26.84 12.95 31.01
CA GLY A 945 26.97 11.49 31.21
C GLY A 945 25.62 10.78 31.35
N PHE A 946 24.51 11.50 31.12
CA PHE A 946 23.17 10.91 31.13
C PHE A 946 23.01 9.89 29.99
N VAL A 947 23.91 9.98 28.99
CA VAL A 947 23.85 9.19 27.79
C VAL A 947 25.31 8.81 27.43
N LYS A 948 25.85 7.73 28.01
CA LYS A 948 26.98 7.05 27.41
C LYS A 948 26.51 6.31 26.15
N GLN A 949 26.94 6.77 24.98
CA GLN A 949 26.86 5.96 23.75
C GLN A 949 27.56 4.62 23.99
N PRO A 950 27.02 3.49 23.49
CA PRO A 950 27.88 2.36 23.19
C PRO A 950 28.91 2.88 22.17
N GLU A 951 30.18 2.65 22.44
CA GLU A 951 31.24 2.86 21.43
C GLU A 951 30.87 1.97 20.22
N VAL A 952 30.19 2.56 19.26
CA VAL A 952 29.99 1.99 17.96
C VAL A 952 31.22 2.44 17.15
N ASP A 953 31.87 1.46 16.54
CA ASP A 953 33.01 1.72 15.67
C ASP A 953 32.49 2.45 14.42
N THR A 954 32.50 3.79 14.49
CA THR A 954 32.04 4.68 13.43
C THR A 954 32.80 4.48 12.12
N GLN A 955 34.01 3.94 12.16
CA GLN A 955 34.81 3.62 10.96
C GLN A 955 34.21 2.44 10.16
N LEU A 956 33.57 1.50 10.85
CA LEU A 956 32.89 0.37 10.17
C LEU A 956 31.55 0.81 9.59
N GLU A 957 30.87 1.74 10.24
CA GLU A 957 29.59 2.29 9.75
C GLU A 957 29.81 3.22 8.54
N GLU A 958 30.86 4.04 8.54
CA GLU A 958 31.25 4.86 7.39
C GLU A 958 31.71 4.02 6.20
N ALA A 959 32.43 2.92 6.43
CA ALA A 959 32.87 2.04 5.33
C ALA A 959 31.68 1.30 4.66
N VAL A 960 30.67 0.92 5.43
CA VAL A 960 29.46 0.23 4.89
C VAL A 960 28.46 1.22 4.27
N LEU A 961 28.39 2.46 4.77
CA LEU A 961 27.52 3.50 4.22
C LEU A 961 28.19 4.26 3.08
N GLY A 962 29.52 4.30 3.01
CA GLY A 962 30.30 4.96 1.94
C GLY A 962 30.22 4.24 0.59
N GLU A 963 30.15 2.92 0.57
CA GLU A 963 29.98 2.15 -0.68
C GLU A 963 28.55 2.21 -1.26
N GLY A 964 27.56 2.65 -0.49
CA GLY A 964 26.17 2.82 -0.95
C GLY A 964 25.77 4.24 -1.32
N ALA A 965 26.64 5.22 -1.10
CA ALA A 965 26.31 6.64 -1.25
C ALA A 965 26.84 7.27 -2.55
N ASP A 966 27.74 6.61 -3.28
CA ASP A 966 28.35 7.17 -4.48
C ASP A 966 27.61 6.80 -5.79
N ASP A 967 26.63 5.88 -5.74
CA ASP A 967 25.78 5.57 -6.90
C ASP A 967 24.47 6.37 -6.90
N GLY A 968 24.41 7.45 -6.16
CA GLY A 968 23.32 8.45 -6.20
C GLY A 968 23.54 9.48 -7.29
N GLU A 969 23.90 9.08 -8.51
CA GLU A 969 23.73 9.94 -9.67
C GLU A 969 22.27 10.37 -9.76
N ASP A 970 22.06 11.67 -9.89
CA ASP A 970 20.80 12.38 -10.01
C ASP A 970 19.78 11.59 -10.85
N VAL A 971 18.93 10.87 -10.18
CA VAL A 971 17.84 10.18 -10.83
C VAL A 971 16.84 11.24 -11.26
N ASP A 972 16.90 11.55 -12.51
CA ASP A 972 16.05 12.53 -13.19
C ASP A 972 14.59 12.06 -13.10
N GLU A 973 13.80 12.68 -12.23
CA GLU A 973 12.32 12.49 -12.18
C GLU A 973 11.61 13.04 -13.45
N ASN A 974 12.34 13.29 -14.53
CA ASN A 974 11.80 13.71 -15.81
C ASN A 974 10.89 12.65 -16.48
N VAL A 975 10.74 11.47 -15.90
CA VAL A 975 9.81 10.43 -16.39
C VAL A 975 8.33 10.77 -16.12
N ILE A 976 8.04 11.77 -15.28
CA ILE A 976 6.66 12.25 -15.07
C ILE A 976 6.26 13.36 -16.04
N SER A 977 7.22 14.07 -16.62
CA SER A 977 7.00 14.97 -17.74
C SER A 977 7.64 14.34 -18.97
N GLY A 978 6.84 13.62 -19.75
CA GLY A 978 7.21 12.84 -20.95
C GLY A 978 8.11 13.55 -21.95
N ALA A 979 9.31 13.83 -21.56
CA ALA A 979 10.34 14.25 -22.46
C ALA A 979 11.66 13.69 -21.92
N HIS A 980 12.11 12.55 -22.44
CA HIS A 980 13.46 12.43 -22.95
C HIS A 980 13.93 11.00 -23.09
N GLN A 981 14.38 10.73 -24.30
CA GLN A 981 15.28 9.66 -24.76
C GLN A 981 14.80 8.25 -24.42
N GLU A 982 13.73 7.89 -25.13
CA GLU A 982 13.47 6.50 -25.47
C GLU A 982 14.53 6.09 -26.51
N GLU A 983 15.69 5.61 -26.05
CA GLU A 983 16.49 4.74 -26.87
C GLU A 983 15.71 3.45 -27.10
N ASN A 984 15.57 3.10 -28.37
CA ASN A 984 14.80 2.04 -28.94
C ASN A 984 14.76 0.74 -28.11
N ILE A 985 13.68 0.55 -27.37
CA ILE A 985 13.32 -0.75 -26.78
C ILE A 985 12.71 -1.67 -27.85
N ASP A 986 12.38 -1.11 -29.02
CA ASP A 986 11.71 -1.82 -30.12
C ASP A 986 12.58 -2.87 -30.82
N ASP A 987 13.91 -2.76 -30.76
CA ASP A 987 14.85 -3.76 -31.31
C ASP A 987 14.88 -5.08 -30.51
N ALA A 988 14.27 -5.13 -29.32
CA ALA A 988 14.17 -6.36 -28.52
C ALA A 988 12.89 -7.16 -28.78
N ALA A 989 11.95 -6.66 -29.60
CA ALA A 989 10.70 -7.35 -29.91
C ALA A 989 10.76 -8.20 -31.20
N GLY A 990 11.82 -8.04 -32.01
CA GLY A 990 12.14 -8.92 -33.13
C GLY A 990 13.11 -10.00 -32.68
N GLY A 991 12.65 -11.26 -32.64
CA GLY A 991 13.49 -12.39 -32.29
C GLY A 991 14.70 -12.47 -33.25
N ALA A 992 15.86 -12.11 -32.72
CA ALA A 992 17.15 -12.46 -33.29
C ALA A 992 18.14 -12.60 -32.11
N ASP A 993 18.82 -13.70 -32.15
CA ASP A 993 19.90 -14.07 -31.22
C ASP A 993 20.90 -12.91 -31.06
N ILE A 994 21.11 -12.44 -29.85
CA ILE A 994 22.23 -11.57 -29.52
C ILE A 994 23.17 -12.42 -28.67
N ASP A 995 24.12 -13.05 -29.37
CA ASP A 995 25.37 -13.52 -28.80
C ASP A 995 26.29 -12.33 -28.48
N ASP A 996 26.99 -12.45 -27.39
CA ASP A 996 27.98 -11.59 -26.83
C ASP A 996 28.92 -10.93 -27.85
N GLU A 997 29.06 -9.59 -27.80
CA GLU A 997 30.36 -8.93 -28.01
C GLU A 997 30.35 -7.58 -27.29
N ILE A 998 31.08 -7.56 -26.16
CA ILE A 998 31.56 -6.32 -25.52
C ILE A 998 32.93 -6.06 -26.12
N GLU A 999 33.08 -5.13 -27.05
CA GLU A 999 34.37 -4.55 -27.38
C GLU A 999 34.46 -3.07 -26.98
N ASN A 1000 35.52 -2.83 -26.23
CA ASN A 1000 36.03 -1.52 -25.85
C ASN A 1000 36.43 -0.70 -27.11
N GLY A 1001 36.06 0.55 -27.14
CA GLY A 1001 36.64 1.50 -28.08
C GLY A 1001 36.55 2.92 -27.48
N GLY A 1002 37.64 3.35 -26.88
CA GLY A 1002 37.84 4.74 -26.55
C GLY A 1002 38.21 5.54 -27.80
N ASP A 1003 37.97 6.82 -27.71
CA ASP A 1003 38.81 7.92 -28.19
C ASP A 1003 38.07 9.07 -28.92
N ASP A 1004 38.36 10.20 -28.34
CA ASP A 1004 38.62 11.52 -28.95
C ASP A 1004 37.48 12.48 -29.34
N ILE A 1005 37.50 13.53 -28.52
CA ILE A 1005 36.97 14.88 -28.76
C ILE A 1005 37.63 15.56 -29.96
N PRO A 1006 37.02 16.46 -30.75
CA PRO A 1006 37.43 17.83 -30.64
C PRO A 1006 36.37 18.93 -30.55
N VAL A 1007 36.76 19.91 -29.77
CA VAL A 1007 36.21 21.26 -29.60
C VAL A 1007 36.16 22.05 -30.92
N SER A 1008 35.00 22.65 -31.21
CA SER A 1008 34.84 24.04 -31.65
C SER A 1008 33.39 24.52 -31.55
#